data_03f70bcc83041442d5c5e9462de2b2a6
#
_entry.id   03f70bcc83041442d5c5e9462de2b2a6
#
_cell.length_a   1.000
_cell.length_b   1.000
_cell.length_c   1.000
_cell.angle_alpha   90.00
_cell.angle_beta   90.00
_cell.angle_gamma   90.00
#
_symmetry.space_group_name_H-M   'P 1'
#
loop_
_entity.id
_entity.type
_entity.pdbx_description
1 polymer ?
#
loop_
_entity_poly.entity_id
_entity_poly.type
_entity_poly.pdbx_seq_one_letter_code
_entity_poly.pdbx_strand_id
1 'polypeptide(L)'
;MKKRIKFTALLLSVMLLSLTGLTACSSGAGNDKVIDNDVNDDKDKDKDKDNDNKDNDDDNKPSNNDDDNKPDDNDNKDNKPADGDNDNNKPTGGDINDSFPGDLKDLIAVEHSTSNRRHTSQGKQIYALEELSTSSPDGHIQVFFWQDEDGALYYTVESGGEEIIIPSKLGLMLRTCDFSKNIDRIYTTKSPSEIDDSYETALTVSLKNVSCRDHCMEREIFLLKPNARLTVSVRVYDDGFAYRYKNVTLGNEEEVIVLSEESEILLPADTVTFAGGYSATYEFDYIERNFVELKQHSGVFNTPVTAYTQNTWLLFSESDVYANDISYVKSVLETSGGLGNLKWKFGFTRDPKKEVTDDLASPGHIRITDVTTKNGFTTPWRVAIIADDLNTLLNSNVIDSLCPAMDQTLFADTDWIKPGKVSWSWWSGGNQSDYNTQVEHVDFSAKNGWEYCCLDAGWPAFERRMPELCAYAKEKGVGIILWVNYLHLKTPQEIEKLFSQWSEWGVVGVKTDYFESDDIDVLEVMRNCAEIGAKYKLMIYYHGCINPCGETRTYPNIMTSEAVLGEEFRKWSEAPSAKNCLMYPFTRNVTGSMDYTPSCIAITKTGESAGFSLAKAVVYESALQHFASSAYSFPSFTGLPLLNKIPAAWESSTVIEGYPGQYITYVRTDGSDFYIGSMTLEERTVTVPLDFLGEGEYNAYIYYDDENRELALEQKTVTSKDSITLVMPKIGGAAVMITKDEVDTEVEPSPNSDLEGYTYYECENGTLLGKAVLASSGMCSGGSKVGYVGNGSSNALDLTVTVETAGEYEMIIYYCSGEKRPLDVFVNDEKYELRGLSSPGFDIPSFVTLNVKLESGENTVKLTSLSGYAPDLDRIAVSDKPM
;
A
#
# COMPACT_ATOMS: atom_id res chain seq x y z
N MET A 1 -7.97 35.15 -14.73
CA MET A 1 -8.72 34.69 -15.91
C MET A 1 -7.89 33.91 -16.94
N LYS A 2 -6.59 34.15 -17.13
CA LYS A 2 -5.74 33.36 -18.07
C LYS A 2 -5.17 32.05 -17.50
N LYS A 3 -5.20 31.81 -16.18
CA LYS A 3 -4.81 30.53 -15.54
C LYS A 3 -5.94 29.48 -15.49
N ARG A 4 -7.19 29.89 -15.60
CA ARG A 4 -8.36 28.99 -15.56
C ARG A 4 -8.59 28.17 -16.84
N ILE A 5 -8.09 28.64 -17.99
CA ILE A 5 -8.28 27.96 -19.29
C ILE A 5 -7.27 26.82 -19.49
N LYS A 6 -6.14 26.81 -18.75
CA LYS A 6 -5.15 25.73 -18.87
C LYS A 6 -5.52 24.47 -18.11
N PHE A 7 -6.30 24.57 -17.02
CA PHE A 7 -6.67 23.43 -16.18
C PHE A 7 -7.72 22.52 -16.84
N THR A 8 -8.68 23.10 -17.56
CA THR A 8 -9.70 22.32 -18.28
C THR A 8 -9.15 21.65 -19.56
N ALA A 9 -8.07 22.20 -20.14
CA ALA A 9 -7.43 21.60 -21.31
C ALA A 9 -6.48 20.44 -20.92
N LEU A 10 -5.98 20.41 -19.68
CA LEU A 10 -5.06 19.38 -19.18
C LEU A 10 -5.80 18.09 -18.84
N LEU A 11 -6.99 18.17 -18.24
CA LEU A 11 -7.84 16.98 -18.00
C LEU A 11 -8.26 16.27 -19.30
N LEU A 12 -8.39 17.00 -20.40
CA LEU A 12 -8.68 16.40 -21.70
C LEU A 12 -7.43 15.80 -22.39
N SER A 13 -6.23 16.28 -22.09
CA SER A 13 -4.99 15.75 -22.69
C SER A 13 -4.52 14.46 -22.04
N VAL A 14 -4.77 14.25 -20.74
CA VAL A 14 -4.46 13.00 -20.06
C VAL A 14 -5.38 11.87 -20.52
N MET A 15 -6.65 12.15 -20.82
CA MET A 15 -7.54 11.17 -21.46
C MET A 15 -7.14 10.79 -22.91
N LEU A 16 -6.39 11.64 -23.62
CA LEU A 16 -5.96 11.34 -24.99
C LEU A 16 -4.59 10.66 -25.08
N LEU A 17 -3.73 10.79 -24.08
CA LEU A 17 -2.39 10.16 -24.05
C LEU A 17 -2.41 8.71 -23.58
N SER A 18 -3.44 8.27 -22.85
CA SER A 18 -3.63 6.88 -22.46
C SER A 18 -4.11 5.94 -23.58
N LEU A 19 -4.48 6.49 -24.74
CA LEU A 19 -4.98 5.72 -25.90
C LEU A 19 -3.92 5.40 -26.97
N THR A 20 -2.66 5.86 -26.84
CA THR A 20 -1.63 5.67 -27.87
C THR A 20 -0.43 4.82 -27.45
N GLY A 21 -0.43 4.23 -26.25
CA GLY A 21 0.70 3.47 -25.68
C GLY A 21 0.63 1.94 -25.74
N LEU A 22 -0.42 1.34 -26.30
CA LEU A 22 -0.59 -0.11 -26.31
C LEU A 22 -0.78 -0.69 -27.72
N THR A 23 0.29 -0.66 -28.52
CA THR A 23 0.44 -1.62 -29.63
C THR A 23 1.92 -1.93 -29.82
N ALA A 24 2.38 -3.00 -29.20
CA ALA A 24 3.42 -3.90 -29.72
C ALA A 24 3.85 -4.88 -28.63
N CYS A 25 3.24 -6.04 -28.62
CA CYS A 25 3.92 -7.32 -28.38
C CYS A 25 2.92 -8.45 -28.52
N SER A 26 2.81 -9.00 -29.72
CA SER A 26 2.31 -10.36 -29.91
C SER A 26 3.18 -11.09 -30.91
N SER A 27 3.79 -12.17 -30.43
CA SER A 27 4.10 -13.43 -31.10
C SER A 27 4.87 -13.45 -32.40
N GLY A 28 5.93 -14.26 -32.40
CA GLY A 28 6.53 -14.82 -33.59
C GLY A 28 7.79 -15.63 -33.29
N ALA A 29 7.63 -16.92 -33.20
CA ALA A 29 8.70 -17.90 -33.15
C ALA A 29 9.44 -17.99 -34.48
N GLY A 30 10.75 -18.26 -34.42
CA GLY A 30 11.41 -19.07 -35.47
C GLY A 30 12.64 -18.52 -36.13
N ASN A 31 13.76 -19.17 -35.76
CA ASN A 31 14.91 -19.58 -36.60
C ASN A 31 16.03 -18.61 -37.00
N ASP A 32 17.16 -18.94 -36.40
CA ASP A 32 18.55 -19.03 -36.93
C ASP A 32 18.90 -18.37 -38.25
N LYS A 33 19.89 -17.52 -38.20
CA LYS A 33 21.22 -17.76 -38.86
C LYS A 33 22.24 -16.65 -38.57
N VAL A 34 23.38 -17.12 -38.16
CA VAL A 34 24.71 -16.49 -38.10
C VAL A 34 25.07 -15.85 -39.45
N ILE A 35 25.76 -14.72 -39.46
CA ILE A 35 26.95 -14.39 -40.27
C ILE A 35 27.62 -13.11 -39.68
N ASP A 36 28.93 -13.26 -39.50
CA ASP A 36 29.97 -12.28 -39.15
C ASP A 36 30.19 -11.20 -40.23
N ASN A 37 30.86 -10.18 -39.80
CA ASN A 37 32.01 -9.42 -40.36
C ASN A 37 31.79 -7.93 -40.35
N ASP A 38 32.55 -7.33 -39.55
CA ASP A 38 33.88 -6.68 -39.70
C ASP A 38 33.93 -5.34 -40.49
N VAL A 39 34.54 -4.38 -39.78
CA VAL A 39 35.67 -3.52 -40.18
C VAL A 39 35.40 -2.09 -40.71
N ASN A 40 35.98 -1.18 -39.93
CA ASN A 40 36.75 0.06 -40.24
C ASN A 40 36.06 1.33 -40.74
N ASP A 41 36.40 2.29 -39.96
CA ASP A 41 37.44 3.35 -40.06
C ASP A 41 37.06 4.65 -40.79
N ASP A 42 37.39 5.65 -40.04
CA ASP A 42 38.25 6.83 -40.34
C ASP A 42 37.61 8.22 -40.62
N LYS A 43 38.07 9.11 -39.73
CA LYS A 43 38.65 10.44 -39.96
C LYS A 43 37.77 11.67 -40.26
N ASP A 44 37.97 12.53 -39.31
CA ASP A 44 38.65 13.85 -39.37
C ASP A 44 38.01 15.11 -39.93
N LYS A 45 38.25 16.09 -39.14
CA LYS A 45 38.57 17.52 -39.40
C LYS A 45 37.49 18.57 -39.17
N ASP A 46 37.77 19.30 -38.13
CA ASP A 46 38.39 20.65 -37.99
C ASP A 46 37.63 21.86 -38.51
N LYS A 47 37.61 22.80 -37.64
CA LYS A 47 37.96 24.24 -37.69
C LYS A 47 36.86 25.18 -37.22
N ASP A 48 37.18 25.78 -36.08
CA ASP A 48 37.66 27.13 -35.84
C ASP A 48 36.78 28.34 -36.26
N LYS A 49 36.59 29.16 -35.30
CA LYS A 49 37.03 30.56 -35.07
C LYS A 49 35.92 31.41 -34.47
N ASP A 50 36.25 31.88 -33.33
CA ASP A 50 36.73 33.21 -32.87
C ASP A 50 35.72 34.37 -33.01
N ASN A 51 35.65 35.03 -31.92
CA ASN A 51 35.96 36.42 -31.54
C ASN A 51 34.80 37.23 -30.95
N ASP A 52 35.05 37.60 -29.81
CA ASP A 52 35.46 38.86 -29.17
C ASP A 52 34.42 39.90 -28.81
N ASN A 53 34.59 40.28 -27.61
CA ASN A 53 34.77 41.60 -27.02
C ASN A 53 33.58 42.37 -26.41
N LYS A 54 33.83 42.58 -25.10
CA LYS A 54 34.05 43.87 -24.39
C LYS A 54 32.79 44.72 -24.13
N ASP A 55 32.65 45.20 -23.01
CA ASP A 55 33.23 45.98 -21.93
C ASP A 55 32.15 46.81 -21.21
N ASN A 56 32.45 47.00 -19.95
CA ASN A 56 32.37 48.18 -19.10
C ASN A 56 31.12 48.54 -18.30
N ASP A 57 31.34 48.48 -17.03
CA ASP A 57 31.44 49.57 -15.99
C ASP A 57 30.10 50.29 -15.66
N ASP A 58 29.73 50.61 -14.46
CA ASP A 58 30.39 51.26 -13.36
C ASP A 58 29.40 51.46 -12.18
N ASP A 59 29.95 51.31 -10.97
CA ASP A 59 29.76 52.14 -9.77
C ASP A 59 28.37 52.53 -9.23
N ASN A 60 28.08 52.17 -7.97
CA ASN A 60 28.18 53.15 -6.86
C ASN A 60 27.68 52.57 -5.53
N LYS A 61 28.60 52.59 -4.57
CA LYS A 61 28.35 52.73 -3.12
C LYS A 61 28.43 54.22 -2.78
N PRO A 62 27.88 54.81 -1.68
CA PRO A 62 28.30 54.53 -0.30
C PRO A 62 27.30 54.84 0.83
N SER A 63 27.60 54.28 1.96
CA SER A 63 27.96 54.84 3.30
C SER A 63 26.89 55.31 4.30
N ASN A 64 27.05 54.74 5.48
CA ASN A 64 27.14 55.34 6.85
C ASN A 64 25.87 55.98 7.46
N ASN A 65 25.55 55.84 8.71
CA ASN A 65 26.24 55.94 10.00
C ASN A 65 25.30 55.56 11.15
N ASP A 66 25.91 54.95 12.17
CA ASP A 66 25.99 55.33 13.62
C ASP A 66 24.66 55.48 14.42
N ASP A 67 24.53 54.99 15.60
CA ASP A 67 25.24 55.21 16.87
C ASP A 67 24.56 54.45 18.06
N ASP A 68 25.45 53.93 18.91
CA ASP A 68 25.49 53.95 20.36
C ASP A 68 24.34 53.49 21.27
N ASN A 69 24.58 52.51 22.16
CA ASN A 69 24.88 52.74 23.57
C ASN A 69 25.08 51.43 24.39
N LYS A 70 26.27 51.35 24.98
CA LYS A 70 26.61 50.67 26.25
C LYS A 70 26.46 51.68 27.39
N PRO A 71 26.49 51.38 28.73
CA PRO A 71 27.52 50.61 29.42
C PRO A 71 27.12 49.82 30.70
N ASP A 72 28.08 49.10 31.17
CA ASP A 72 28.83 49.01 32.44
C ASP A 72 28.30 48.05 33.52
N ASP A 73 29.01 47.43 34.36
CA ASP A 73 30.42 47.26 34.73
C ASP A 73 30.49 46.23 35.91
N ASN A 74 31.68 45.74 36.10
CA ASN A 74 32.39 45.37 37.34
C ASN A 74 32.53 43.91 37.77
N ASP A 75 33.74 43.46 37.61
CA ASP A 75 34.90 43.31 38.53
C ASP A 75 34.90 42.02 39.40
N ASN A 76 35.90 41.23 39.51
CA ASN A 76 37.29 41.45 39.84
C ASN A 76 38.10 40.14 40.06
N LYS A 77 39.31 40.11 39.46
CA LYS A 77 40.61 39.74 40.06
C LYS A 77 41.05 38.29 40.31
N ASP A 78 42.09 38.02 39.55
CA ASP A 78 43.48 37.64 39.90
C ASP A 78 43.82 36.26 40.45
N ASN A 79 44.62 35.53 39.71
CA ASN A 79 46.07 35.39 39.96
C ASN A 79 46.75 34.41 38.97
N LYS A 80 47.88 34.89 38.40
CA LYS A 80 48.97 34.15 37.75
C LYS A 80 50.17 34.28 38.68
N PRO A 81 51.30 33.55 38.51
CA PRO A 81 51.90 32.70 37.49
C PRO A 81 52.74 31.51 38.03
N ALA A 82 53.24 30.63 37.14
CA ALA A 82 54.67 30.28 37.08
C ALA A 82 54.98 29.30 35.92
N ASP A 83 56.05 29.60 35.26
CA ASP A 83 56.67 29.04 34.09
C ASP A 83 57.22 27.61 34.26
N GLY A 84 57.30 26.89 33.09
CA GLY A 84 58.08 25.67 32.95
C GLY A 84 57.96 25.03 31.54
N ASP A 85 58.87 25.47 30.65
CA ASP A 85 59.14 24.86 29.34
C ASP A 85 59.34 23.34 29.41
N ASN A 86 58.74 22.60 28.48
CA ASN A 86 59.49 21.63 27.70
C ASN A 86 58.69 21.12 26.47
N ASP A 87 59.30 21.29 25.32
CA ASP A 87 59.01 20.70 24.03
C ASP A 87 58.87 19.18 24.11
N ASN A 88 57.74 18.68 23.52
CA ASN A 88 57.78 17.48 22.68
C ASN A 88 56.44 17.35 21.92
N ASN A 89 56.47 17.82 20.70
CA ASN A 89 55.43 17.68 19.70
C ASN A 89 55.43 16.23 19.21
N LYS A 90 54.42 15.45 19.61
CA LYS A 90 54.04 14.20 18.98
C LYS A 90 52.49 14.05 19.09
N PRO A 91 51.76 13.99 17.99
CA PRO A 91 50.35 13.77 18.09
C PRO A 91 50.11 12.32 18.56
N THR A 92 49.80 12.16 19.81
CA THR A 92 49.21 10.92 20.34
C THR A 92 47.79 10.88 19.82
N GLY A 93 47.52 9.93 18.88
CA GLY A 93 46.19 9.53 18.54
C GLY A 93 45.41 9.17 19.81
N GLY A 94 44.33 9.88 20.05
CA GLY A 94 43.38 9.56 21.10
C GLY A 94 42.88 8.14 20.86
N ASP A 95 43.17 7.24 21.80
CA ASP A 95 42.57 5.91 21.78
C ASP A 95 41.07 6.04 21.88
N ILE A 96 40.33 5.43 20.92
CA ILE A 96 38.86 5.33 20.92
C ILE A 96 38.32 4.59 22.16
N ASN A 97 39.21 4.04 22.98
CA ASN A 97 38.87 3.36 24.24
C ASN A 97 38.18 4.26 25.28
N ASP A 98 38.20 5.60 25.15
CA ASP A 98 37.66 6.52 26.18
C ASP A 98 36.17 6.87 26.00
N SER A 99 35.47 6.33 25.00
CA SER A 99 34.05 6.66 24.74
C SER A 99 33.13 5.45 24.58
N PHE A 100 33.41 4.33 25.20
CA PHE A 100 32.45 3.25 25.33
C PHE A 100 31.32 3.66 26.29
N PRO A 101 30.04 3.45 25.96
CA PRO A 101 28.97 3.50 26.94
C PRO A 101 29.08 2.23 27.82
N GLY A 102 29.58 2.39 29.02
CA GLY A 102 29.79 1.31 29.99
C GLY A 102 31.27 0.93 30.13
N ASP A 103 31.70 0.65 31.37
CA ASP A 103 33.01 0.12 31.66
C ASP A 103 33.23 -1.20 30.87
N LEU A 104 34.29 -1.31 30.08
CA LEU A 104 34.74 -2.58 29.45
C LEU A 104 34.81 -3.76 30.40
N LYS A 105 34.74 -3.51 31.70
CA LYS A 105 34.72 -4.51 32.79
C LYS A 105 33.50 -5.42 32.77
N ASP A 106 32.40 -5.01 32.18
CA ASP A 106 31.15 -5.77 32.09
C ASP A 106 31.03 -6.58 30.79
N LEU A 107 31.95 -6.35 29.84
CA LEU A 107 31.97 -7.08 28.58
C LEU A 107 32.98 -8.22 28.62
N ILE A 108 32.63 -9.30 27.91
CA ILE A 108 33.57 -10.41 27.65
C ILE A 108 34.14 -10.31 26.25
N ALA A 109 35.43 -10.53 26.10
CA ALA A 109 36.03 -10.70 24.79
C ALA A 109 35.60 -12.06 24.20
N VAL A 110 35.20 -12.05 22.96
CA VAL A 110 34.89 -13.26 22.22
C VAL A 110 36.18 -13.67 21.52
N GLU A 111 36.72 -14.81 21.88
CA GLU A 111 37.94 -15.32 21.30
C GLU A 111 37.58 -16.16 20.07
N HIS A 112 38.44 -16.13 19.07
CA HIS A 112 38.42 -17.11 17.98
C HIS A 112 38.44 -18.50 18.60
N SER A 113 37.30 -19.17 18.50
CA SER A 113 37.16 -20.46 19.15
C SER A 113 38.08 -21.46 18.48
N THR A 114 38.92 -22.11 19.29
CA THR A 114 39.43 -23.45 19.04
C THR A 114 38.30 -24.47 19.15
N SER A 115 37.04 -24.01 19.18
CA SER A 115 35.82 -24.78 19.25
C SER A 115 35.81 -25.86 18.17
N ASN A 116 35.43 -27.06 18.57
CA ASN A 116 35.28 -28.19 17.64
C ASN A 116 34.02 -28.04 16.78
N ARG A 117 33.15 -27.05 17.07
CA ARG A 117 31.94 -26.78 16.25
C ARG A 117 32.29 -25.97 15.02
N ARG A 118 32.13 -26.61 13.88
CA ARG A 118 32.47 -26.05 12.57
C ARG A 118 31.28 -26.16 11.63
N HIS A 119 31.18 -25.23 10.72
CA HIS A 119 30.21 -25.22 9.63
C HIS A 119 30.92 -24.86 8.31
N THR A 120 30.18 -24.89 7.22
CA THR A 120 30.72 -24.49 5.90
C THR A 120 29.77 -23.46 5.27
N SER A 121 30.29 -22.29 4.92
CA SER A 121 29.57 -21.28 4.14
C SER A 121 30.22 -21.13 2.79
N GLN A 122 29.47 -21.35 1.69
CA GLN A 122 29.93 -21.17 0.31
C GLN A 122 31.32 -21.76 0.04
N GLY A 123 31.62 -22.94 0.60
CA GLY A 123 32.91 -23.65 0.47
C GLY A 123 34.00 -23.18 1.41
N LYS A 124 33.79 -22.18 2.25
CA LYS A 124 34.70 -21.75 3.32
C LYS A 124 34.33 -22.39 4.65
N GLN A 125 35.35 -22.78 5.42
CA GLN A 125 35.14 -23.24 6.79
C GLN A 125 34.90 -22.05 7.69
N ILE A 126 33.90 -22.15 8.58
CA ILE A 126 33.56 -21.17 9.62
C ILE A 126 33.56 -21.84 10.99
N TYR A 127 33.88 -21.08 12.03
CA TYR A 127 34.08 -21.55 13.40
C TYR A 127 33.07 -20.86 14.31
N ALA A 128 32.44 -21.60 15.22
CA ALA A 128 31.44 -21.07 16.13
C ALA A 128 32.02 -20.03 17.10
N LEU A 129 31.25 -19.00 17.37
CA LEU A 129 31.46 -18.02 18.42
C LEU A 129 30.39 -18.26 19.49
N GLU A 130 30.64 -19.24 20.36
CA GLU A 130 29.65 -19.78 21.30
C GLU A 130 29.09 -18.71 22.25
N GLU A 131 29.90 -17.71 22.63
CA GLU A 131 29.52 -16.63 23.54
C GLU A 131 28.45 -15.69 22.90
N LEU A 132 28.27 -15.71 21.60
CA LEU A 132 27.32 -14.88 20.91
C LEU A 132 25.96 -15.54 20.72
N SER A 133 25.85 -16.83 20.91
CA SER A 133 24.59 -17.57 20.72
C SER A 133 23.45 -16.98 21.58
N THR A 134 22.28 -16.88 20.99
CA THR A 134 21.10 -16.32 21.63
C THR A 134 19.88 -17.12 21.21
N SER A 135 19.01 -17.47 22.18
CA SER A 135 17.76 -18.18 21.92
C SER A 135 16.57 -17.28 22.22
N SER A 136 15.41 -17.58 21.62
CA SER A 136 14.12 -17.01 22.04
C SER A 136 13.83 -17.28 23.51
N PRO A 137 12.92 -16.55 24.17
CA PRO A 137 12.51 -16.80 25.54
C PRO A 137 12.07 -18.24 25.81
N ASP A 138 11.32 -18.84 24.87
CA ASP A 138 10.89 -20.25 24.94
C ASP A 138 11.97 -21.27 24.52
N GLY A 139 13.07 -20.79 23.91
CA GLY A 139 14.19 -21.61 23.44
C GLY A 139 13.97 -22.33 22.11
N HIS A 140 12.85 -22.10 21.43
CA HIS A 140 12.49 -22.74 20.17
C HIS A 140 13.34 -22.23 19.01
N ILE A 141 13.53 -20.91 18.92
CA ILE A 141 14.38 -20.25 17.92
C ILE A 141 15.77 -20.02 18.51
N GLN A 142 16.80 -20.45 17.80
CA GLN A 142 18.19 -20.29 18.21
C GLN A 142 19.03 -19.65 17.12
N VAL A 143 19.79 -18.61 17.49
CA VAL A 143 20.69 -17.89 16.60
C VAL A 143 22.13 -18.16 17.00
N PHE A 144 22.93 -18.65 16.07
CA PHE A 144 24.35 -18.92 16.27
C PHE A 144 25.19 -18.00 15.39
N PHE A 145 26.36 -17.62 15.90
CA PHE A 145 27.31 -16.80 15.19
C PHE A 145 28.59 -17.55 14.89
N TRP A 146 29.18 -17.23 13.74
CA TRP A 146 30.34 -17.91 13.22
C TRP A 146 31.33 -16.90 12.63
N GLN A 147 32.61 -17.28 12.53
CA GLN A 147 33.61 -16.46 11.90
C GLN A 147 34.49 -17.32 10.97
N ASP A 148 34.85 -16.79 9.79
CA ASP A 148 35.82 -17.44 8.91
C ASP A 148 37.27 -17.01 9.22
N GLU A 149 38.23 -17.63 8.49
CA GLU A 149 39.66 -17.31 8.63
C GLU A 149 40.01 -15.88 8.19
N ASP A 150 39.16 -15.26 7.36
CA ASP A 150 39.32 -13.89 6.92
C ASP A 150 38.70 -12.87 7.93
N GLY A 151 38.17 -13.37 9.05
CA GLY A 151 37.54 -12.54 10.08
C GLY A 151 36.19 -11.97 9.67
N ALA A 152 35.47 -12.58 8.74
CA ALA A 152 34.09 -12.23 8.40
C ALA A 152 33.13 -12.92 9.36
N LEU A 153 32.08 -12.19 9.78
CA LEU A 153 31.05 -12.66 10.68
C LEU A 153 29.87 -13.26 9.91
N TYR A 154 29.36 -14.39 10.37
CA TYR A 154 28.19 -15.08 9.85
C TYR A 154 27.20 -15.41 10.95
N TYR A 155 25.95 -15.65 10.59
CA TYR A 155 24.90 -16.16 11.47
C TYR A 155 24.17 -17.34 10.81
N THR A 156 23.59 -18.20 11.66
CA THR A 156 22.59 -19.21 11.29
C THR A 156 21.41 -19.11 12.24
N VAL A 157 20.24 -19.54 11.79
CA VAL A 157 19.02 -19.61 12.61
C VAL A 157 18.45 -21.01 12.52
N GLU A 158 18.19 -21.59 13.68
CA GLU A 158 17.50 -22.86 13.86
C GLU A 158 16.10 -22.59 14.45
N SER A 159 15.08 -23.30 13.97
CA SER A 159 13.74 -23.39 14.56
C SER A 159 13.42 -24.84 14.86
N GLY A 160 13.07 -25.16 16.11
CA GLY A 160 12.83 -26.53 16.53
C GLY A 160 14.01 -27.51 16.32
N GLY A 161 15.22 -26.97 16.14
CA GLY A 161 16.44 -27.75 15.88
C GLY A 161 16.75 -27.99 14.39
N GLU A 162 15.93 -27.47 13.48
CA GLU A 162 16.17 -27.48 12.03
C GLU A 162 16.78 -26.14 11.58
N GLU A 163 17.85 -26.17 10.78
CA GLU A 163 18.49 -24.96 10.27
C GLU A 163 17.67 -24.35 9.12
N ILE A 164 16.98 -23.24 9.39
CA ILE A 164 16.07 -22.54 8.46
C ILE A 164 16.74 -21.37 7.73
N ILE A 165 17.75 -20.73 8.35
CA ILE A 165 18.66 -19.78 7.69
C ILE A 165 20.06 -20.35 7.82
N ILE A 166 20.62 -20.77 6.67
CA ILE A 166 21.94 -21.37 6.61
C ILE A 166 23.03 -20.28 6.66
N PRO A 167 24.33 -20.60 6.86
CA PRO A 167 25.35 -19.60 7.16
C PRO A 167 25.34 -18.39 6.24
N SER A 168 24.84 -17.29 6.74
CA SER A 168 24.61 -16.02 6.08
C SER A 168 25.55 -14.96 6.63
N LYS A 169 26.19 -14.18 5.75
CA LYS A 169 27.19 -13.19 6.13
C LYS A 169 26.54 -11.94 6.74
N LEU A 170 27.23 -11.34 7.72
CA LEU A 170 26.95 -9.98 8.22
C LEU A 170 28.10 -9.02 7.82
N GLY A 171 27.76 -7.78 7.59
CA GLY A 171 28.78 -6.77 7.33
C GLY A 171 28.24 -5.47 6.77
N LEU A 172 29.01 -4.40 7.01
CA LEU A 172 28.74 -3.07 6.52
C LEU A 172 30.03 -2.48 5.98
N MET A 173 29.99 -1.91 4.77
CA MET A 173 31.16 -1.30 4.13
C MET A 173 31.02 0.21 4.17
N LEU A 174 31.87 0.87 4.92
CA LEU A 174 32.07 2.32 4.90
C LEU A 174 33.18 2.67 3.89
N ARG A 175 33.22 3.91 3.42
CA ARG A 175 34.24 4.37 2.44
C ARG A 175 35.68 4.10 2.90
N THR A 176 35.96 4.20 4.19
CA THR A 176 37.29 4.05 4.77
C THR A 176 37.45 2.91 5.74
N CYS A 177 36.36 2.15 6.01
CA CYS A 177 36.37 1.02 6.93
C CYS A 177 35.40 -0.08 6.46
N ASP A 178 35.86 -1.32 6.45
CA ASP A 178 35.08 -2.46 5.99
C ASP A 178 34.83 -3.43 7.15
N PHE A 179 33.57 -3.51 7.65
CA PHE A 179 33.14 -4.42 8.70
C PHE A 179 32.65 -5.78 8.16
N SER A 180 32.86 -6.08 6.89
CA SER A 180 32.51 -7.40 6.31
C SER A 180 33.66 -8.42 6.37
N LYS A 181 34.83 -8.05 6.90
CA LYS A 181 36.04 -8.88 7.02
C LYS A 181 37.05 -8.28 7.97
N ASN A 182 38.10 -9.05 8.32
CA ASN A 182 39.21 -8.63 9.19
C ASN A 182 38.69 -8.08 10.55
N ILE A 183 37.68 -8.74 11.11
CA ILE A 183 37.16 -8.39 12.45
C ILE A 183 37.92 -9.28 13.43
N ASP A 184 38.84 -8.69 14.17
CA ASP A 184 39.73 -9.36 15.11
C ASP A 184 39.44 -9.04 16.61
N ARG A 185 38.57 -8.06 16.87
CA ARG A 185 38.16 -7.68 18.23
C ARG A 185 36.64 -7.66 18.29
N ILE A 186 36.10 -8.68 18.97
CA ILE A 186 34.67 -8.84 19.20
C ILE A 186 34.46 -8.91 20.71
N TYR A 187 33.46 -8.17 21.19
CA TYR A 187 33.02 -8.19 22.59
C TYR A 187 31.52 -8.36 22.66
N THR A 188 31.02 -8.88 23.77
CA THR A 188 29.58 -9.00 24.04
C THR A 188 29.31 -8.97 25.55
N THR A 189 28.04 -8.81 25.92
CA THR A 189 27.58 -8.97 27.31
C THR A 189 27.67 -10.44 27.74
N LYS A 190 27.81 -10.71 29.08
CA LYS A 190 27.89 -12.09 29.60
C LYS A 190 26.68 -12.93 29.23
N SER A 191 25.51 -12.32 29.24
CA SER A 191 24.23 -12.97 28.94
C SER A 191 23.39 -12.04 28.07
N PRO A 192 22.47 -12.55 27.25
CA PRO A 192 21.43 -11.75 26.64
C PRO A 192 20.59 -11.05 27.70
N SER A 193 20.00 -9.93 27.35
CA SER A 193 19.01 -9.24 28.19
C SER A 193 17.62 -9.66 27.77
N GLU A 194 16.75 -9.98 28.70
CA GLU A 194 15.34 -10.21 28.43
C GLU A 194 14.60 -8.88 28.36
N ILE A 195 13.79 -8.71 27.32
CA ILE A 195 12.82 -7.63 27.15
C ILE A 195 11.46 -8.31 27.24
N ASP A 196 10.60 -7.83 28.14
CA ASP A 196 9.23 -8.31 28.32
C ASP A 196 8.34 -7.10 28.62
N ASP A 197 7.73 -6.55 27.57
CA ASP A 197 6.88 -5.38 27.64
C ASP A 197 5.59 -5.64 26.85
N SER A 198 4.46 -5.50 27.51
CA SER A 198 3.15 -5.61 26.86
C SER A 198 2.60 -4.24 26.55
N TYR A 199 2.05 -4.05 25.37
CA TYR A 199 1.43 -2.82 24.97
C TYR A 199 0.06 -3.05 24.36
N GLU A 200 -0.84 -2.12 24.63
CA GLU A 200 -2.16 -2.12 24.03
C GLU A 200 -2.12 -1.37 22.70
N THR A 201 -2.71 -1.98 21.71
CA THR A 201 -2.88 -1.38 20.39
C THR A 201 -4.26 -0.75 20.24
N ALA A 202 -4.98 -0.52 21.35
CA ALA A 202 -6.34 0.02 21.35
C ALA A 202 -6.47 1.41 20.71
N LEU A 203 -5.35 2.07 20.58
CA LEU A 203 -5.25 3.33 19.85
C LEU A 203 -4.75 3.11 18.44
N THR A 204 -4.33 1.94 18.22
CA THR A 204 -3.72 1.56 17.00
C THR A 204 -4.72 0.76 16.26
N VAL A 205 -4.64 0.77 15.31
CA VAL A 205 -5.33 0.67 14.18
C VAL A 205 -4.99 -0.53 13.35
N SER A 206 -3.95 -1.20 13.54
CA SER A 206 -3.63 -2.39 12.81
C SER A 206 -4.10 -3.58 13.54
N LEU A 207 -5.36 -3.97 13.37
CA LEU A 207 -5.50 -4.83 14.41
C LEU A 207 -6.13 -6.09 14.03
N LYS A 208 -5.16 -6.93 13.86
CA LYS A 208 -5.29 -8.35 13.99
C LYS A 208 -5.56 -8.75 15.43
N ASN A 209 -4.94 -8.04 16.41
CA ASN A 209 -5.04 -8.29 17.85
C ASN A 209 -4.97 -7.00 18.68
N VAL A 210 -5.77 -6.90 19.75
CA VAL A 210 -5.88 -5.70 20.62
C VAL A 210 -4.66 -5.48 21.51
N SER A 211 -3.98 -6.52 21.92
CA SER A 211 -2.80 -6.43 22.76
C SER A 211 -1.64 -7.19 22.16
N CYS A 212 -0.46 -6.62 22.29
CA CYS A 212 0.79 -7.19 21.80
C CYS A 212 1.77 -7.33 22.94
N ARG A 213 2.63 -8.33 22.87
CA ARG A 213 3.73 -8.52 23.80
C ARG A 213 5.04 -8.39 23.07
N ASP A 214 5.86 -7.39 23.47
CA ASP A 214 7.25 -7.26 23.04
C ASP A 214 8.11 -8.14 23.96
N HIS A 215 8.27 -9.42 23.60
CA HIS A 215 9.00 -10.39 24.42
C HIS A 215 10.11 -11.04 23.61
N CYS A 216 11.35 -10.71 23.95
CA CYS A 216 12.53 -11.22 23.25
C CYS A 216 13.76 -11.28 24.13
N MET A 217 14.77 -12.00 23.66
CA MET A 217 16.12 -11.95 24.19
C MET A 217 16.99 -11.05 23.31
N GLU A 218 17.56 -9.98 23.88
CA GLU A 218 18.44 -9.04 23.20
C GLU A 218 19.90 -9.31 23.51
N ARG A 219 20.75 -9.27 22.47
CA ARG A 219 22.21 -9.35 22.58
C ARG A 219 22.86 -8.24 21.78
N GLU A 220 23.85 -7.58 22.38
CA GLU A 220 24.71 -6.62 21.70
C GLU A 220 26.08 -7.25 21.44
N ILE A 221 26.54 -7.13 20.19
CA ILE A 221 27.84 -7.60 19.71
C ILE A 221 28.64 -6.40 19.24
N PHE A 222 29.76 -6.12 19.91
CA PHE A 222 30.60 -4.98 19.65
C PHE A 222 31.76 -5.37 18.76
N LEU A 223 31.81 -4.82 17.57
CA LEU A 223 32.87 -5.04 16.58
C LEU A 223 33.80 -3.81 16.57
N LEU A 224 35.07 -4.03 16.84
CA LEU A 224 36.06 -2.97 16.93
C LEU A 224 37.14 -3.14 15.87
N LYS A 225 37.46 -2.03 15.22
CA LYS A 225 38.59 -1.88 14.30
C LYS A 225 39.44 -0.67 14.70
N PRO A 226 40.69 -0.54 14.23
CA PRO A 226 41.44 0.69 14.43
C PRO A 226 40.62 1.88 13.92
N ASN A 227 40.30 2.83 14.81
CA ASN A 227 39.55 4.05 14.50
C ASN A 227 38.09 3.86 14.03
N ALA A 228 37.47 2.68 14.26
CA ALA A 228 36.07 2.43 13.92
C ALA A 228 35.43 1.44 14.88
N ARG A 229 34.14 1.60 15.12
CA ARG A 229 33.33 0.65 15.90
C ARG A 229 31.92 0.52 15.32
N LEU A 230 31.31 -0.60 15.57
CA LEU A 230 29.96 -0.93 15.15
C LEU A 230 29.38 -1.89 16.20
N THR A 231 28.14 -1.69 16.60
CA THR A 231 27.39 -2.64 17.42
C THR A 231 26.37 -3.35 16.53
N VAL A 232 26.37 -4.69 16.55
CA VAL A 232 25.26 -5.48 16.01
C VAL A 232 24.30 -5.74 17.17
N SER A 233 23.13 -5.12 17.13
CA SER A 233 22.04 -5.41 18.09
C SER A 233 21.19 -6.52 17.49
N VAL A 234 20.93 -7.56 18.30
CA VAL A 234 20.23 -8.78 17.91
C VAL A 234 19.08 -9.01 18.86
N ARG A 235 17.87 -9.24 18.33
CA ARG A 235 16.69 -9.64 19.11
C ARG A 235 16.14 -10.95 18.59
N VAL A 236 15.83 -11.87 19.49
CA VAL A 236 15.24 -13.18 19.18
C VAL A 236 13.93 -13.30 19.95
N TYR A 237 12.84 -13.32 19.22
CA TYR A 237 11.46 -13.48 19.67
C TYR A 237 11.04 -14.95 19.60
N ASP A 238 9.93 -15.33 20.22
CA ASP A 238 9.36 -16.67 20.08
C ASP A 238 8.82 -16.94 18.66
N ASP A 239 8.59 -15.87 17.88
CA ASP A 239 8.10 -15.89 16.50
C ASP A 239 8.97 -15.09 15.53
N GLY A 240 10.25 -14.83 15.86
CA GLY A 240 11.10 -14.06 14.96
C GLY A 240 12.52 -13.77 15.41
N PHE A 241 13.27 -13.26 14.46
CA PHE A 241 14.65 -12.83 14.63
C PHE A 241 14.87 -11.50 13.93
N ALA A 242 15.59 -10.59 14.60
CA ALA A 242 15.96 -9.32 14.00
C ALA A 242 17.37 -8.89 14.41
N TYR A 243 18.04 -8.15 13.52
CA TYR A 243 19.29 -7.49 13.82
C TYR A 243 19.37 -6.12 13.16
N ARG A 244 20.22 -5.22 13.72
CA ARG A 244 20.59 -3.94 13.10
C ARG A 244 22.01 -3.54 13.44
N TYR A 245 22.58 -2.67 12.65
CA TYR A 245 23.85 -2.01 12.93
C TYR A 245 23.60 -0.69 13.66
N LYS A 246 24.15 -0.56 14.87
CA LYS A 246 23.88 0.53 15.81
C LYS A 246 25.17 1.24 16.19
N ASN A 247 25.09 2.56 16.38
CA ASN A 247 26.23 3.37 16.79
C ASN A 247 27.48 3.20 15.90
N VAL A 248 27.27 3.16 14.58
CA VAL A 248 28.36 3.00 13.61
C VAL A 248 29.22 4.25 13.59
N THR A 249 30.43 4.14 14.11
CA THR A 249 31.31 5.28 14.38
C THR A 249 32.65 5.13 13.68
N LEU A 250 33.13 6.20 13.06
CA LEU A 250 34.41 6.29 12.35
C LEU A 250 35.20 7.49 12.87
N GLY A 251 36.19 7.25 13.75
CA GLY A 251 37.05 8.29 14.31
C GLY A 251 36.27 9.47 14.88
N ASN A 252 36.73 10.65 14.52
CA ASN A 252 36.15 11.96 14.89
C ASN A 252 35.44 12.62 13.69
N GLU A 253 35.06 11.86 12.68
CA GLU A 253 34.35 12.39 11.53
C GLU A 253 32.96 12.90 11.98
N GLU A 254 32.42 13.91 11.32
CA GLU A 254 31.05 14.37 11.56
C GLU A 254 30.05 13.52 10.78
N GLU A 255 30.45 13.15 9.56
CA GLU A 255 29.66 12.32 8.65
C GLU A 255 30.44 11.09 8.21
N VAL A 256 29.70 10.04 7.88
CA VAL A 256 30.23 8.81 7.30
C VAL A 256 29.53 8.47 6.00
N ILE A 257 30.22 7.76 5.12
CA ILE A 257 29.67 7.31 3.86
C ILE A 257 29.62 5.80 3.84
N VAL A 258 28.42 5.26 3.77
CA VAL A 258 28.14 3.83 3.63
C VAL A 258 28.11 3.49 2.15
N LEU A 259 28.97 2.56 1.71
CA LEU A 259 29.06 2.14 0.32
C LEU A 259 28.18 0.94 0.01
N SER A 260 28.00 0.04 0.97
CA SER A 260 27.09 -1.11 0.83
C SER A 260 26.85 -1.79 2.16
N GLU A 261 25.72 -2.48 2.24
CA GLU A 261 25.47 -3.52 3.22
C GLU A 261 25.83 -4.88 2.60
N GLU A 262 26.63 -5.66 3.34
CA GLU A 262 27.12 -6.96 2.90
C GLU A 262 26.39 -8.12 3.61
N SER A 263 25.28 -7.80 4.27
CA SER A 263 24.43 -8.78 4.95
C SER A 263 23.68 -9.63 3.95
N GLU A 264 23.64 -10.93 4.21
CA GLU A 264 23.06 -11.96 3.34
C GLU A 264 21.93 -12.70 4.06
N ILE A 265 21.05 -13.30 3.25
CA ILE A 265 20.08 -14.31 3.65
C ILE A 265 20.28 -15.51 2.73
N LEU A 266 20.75 -16.60 3.28
CA LEU A 266 20.86 -17.88 2.58
C LEU A 266 19.86 -18.86 3.17
N LEU A 267 19.09 -19.49 2.28
CA LEU A 267 18.06 -20.46 2.65
C LEU A 267 18.39 -21.83 2.06
N PRO A 268 17.85 -22.92 2.63
CA PRO A 268 17.90 -24.25 2.02
C PRO A 268 17.45 -24.24 0.56
N ALA A 269 18.03 -25.06 -0.28
CA ALA A 269 17.84 -25.01 -1.73
C ALA A 269 16.41 -25.36 -2.18
N ASP A 270 15.67 -26.10 -1.39
CA ASP A 270 14.30 -26.53 -1.61
C ASP A 270 13.25 -25.52 -1.09
N THR A 271 13.69 -24.39 -0.55
CA THR A 271 12.80 -23.32 -0.06
C THR A 271 11.93 -22.77 -1.18
N VAL A 272 10.63 -22.68 -0.91
CA VAL A 272 9.68 -21.97 -1.77
C VAL A 272 9.58 -20.52 -1.31
N THR A 273 9.56 -19.58 -2.23
CA THR A 273 9.50 -18.14 -1.95
C THR A 273 8.32 -17.48 -2.68
N PHE A 274 7.77 -16.45 -2.05
CA PHE A 274 6.72 -15.58 -2.57
C PHE A 274 7.27 -14.16 -2.55
N ALA A 275 7.70 -13.67 -3.73
CA ALA A 275 8.42 -12.41 -3.86
C ALA A 275 7.97 -11.64 -5.09
N GLY A 276 7.95 -10.32 -5.00
CA GLY A 276 7.68 -9.41 -6.11
C GLY A 276 8.92 -8.64 -6.55
N GLY A 277 9.00 -8.33 -7.85
CA GLY A 277 10.05 -7.46 -8.38
C GLY A 277 9.91 -6.04 -7.85
N TYR A 278 11.00 -5.27 -7.93
CA TYR A 278 11.01 -3.89 -7.45
C TYR A 278 9.97 -3.02 -8.17
N SER A 279 9.19 -2.30 -7.39
CA SER A 279 8.34 -1.18 -7.78
C SER A 279 8.52 -0.06 -6.74
N ALA A 280 8.65 1.17 -7.18
CA ALA A 280 8.81 2.32 -6.27
C ALA A 280 7.55 2.64 -5.46
N THR A 281 6.39 2.22 -5.95
CA THR A 281 5.09 2.33 -5.27
C THR A 281 4.76 1.10 -4.44
N TYR A 282 5.60 0.06 -4.51
CA TYR A 282 5.35 -1.26 -3.91
C TYR A 282 4.10 -1.97 -4.46
N GLU A 283 3.60 -1.52 -5.61
CA GLU A 283 2.51 -2.12 -6.37
C GLU A 283 3.07 -3.13 -7.36
N PHE A 284 3.02 -4.41 -7.04
CA PHE A 284 3.57 -5.50 -7.84
C PHE A 284 2.85 -6.82 -7.60
N ASP A 285 3.02 -7.74 -8.54
CA ASP A 285 2.58 -9.12 -8.40
C ASP A 285 3.59 -9.96 -7.60
N TYR A 286 3.13 -10.66 -6.57
CA TYR A 286 3.91 -11.70 -5.90
C TYR A 286 3.95 -12.97 -6.75
N ILE A 287 5.11 -13.61 -6.82
CA ILE A 287 5.33 -14.80 -7.61
C ILE A 287 5.95 -15.90 -6.76
N GLU A 288 5.31 -17.07 -6.78
CA GLU A 288 5.81 -18.28 -6.16
C GLU A 288 6.95 -18.89 -6.98
N ARG A 289 8.11 -19.15 -6.35
CA ARG A 289 9.30 -19.75 -6.98
C ARG A 289 10.16 -20.48 -5.98
N ASN A 290 10.92 -21.46 -6.45
CA ASN A 290 12.03 -22.00 -5.67
C ASN A 290 13.09 -20.89 -5.44
N PHE A 291 13.70 -20.90 -4.26
CA PHE A 291 14.71 -19.91 -3.89
C PHE A 291 15.86 -19.79 -4.90
N VAL A 292 16.31 -20.92 -5.44
CA VAL A 292 17.38 -20.97 -6.47
C VAL A 292 16.98 -20.37 -7.82
N GLU A 293 15.69 -20.20 -8.07
CA GLU A 293 15.15 -19.67 -9.34
C GLU A 293 14.88 -18.16 -9.30
N LEU A 294 14.89 -17.53 -8.12
CA LEU A 294 14.60 -16.10 -7.98
C LEU A 294 15.41 -15.24 -8.96
N LYS A 295 16.68 -15.57 -9.16
CA LYS A 295 17.58 -14.84 -10.05
C LYS A 295 17.16 -14.83 -11.53
N GLN A 296 16.38 -15.82 -11.97
CA GLN A 296 15.99 -15.95 -13.38
C GLN A 296 14.96 -14.89 -13.82
N HIS A 297 14.30 -14.23 -12.87
CA HIS A 297 13.16 -13.35 -13.15
C HIS A 297 13.39 -11.88 -12.80
N SER A 298 13.95 -11.61 -11.63
CA SER A 298 14.33 -10.27 -11.20
C SER A 298 15.51 -10.39 -10.25
N GLY A 299 16.46 -9.49 -10.35
CA GLY A 299 17.58 -9.43 -9.41
C GLY A 299 17.28 -8.59 -8.17
N VAL A 300 16.17 -7.84 -8.16
CA VAL A 300 15.80 -6.89 -7.09
C VAL A 300 14.34 -7.12 -6.70
N PHE A 301 14.09 -7.23 -5.40
CA PHE A 301 12.80 -7.51 -4.81
C PHE A 301 12.46 -6.49 -3.73
N ASN A 302 11.23 -6.02 -3.72
CA ASN A 302 10.70 -5.28 -2.58
C ASN A 302 10.50 -6.23 -1.37
N THR A 303 10.56 -5.69 -0.17
CA THR A 303 10.04 -6.36 1.03
C THR A 303 8.52 -6.14 1.11
N PRO A 304 7.76 -7.07 1.75
CA PRO A 304 8.23 -8.32 2.33
C PRO A 304 8.46 -9.43 1.29
N VAL A 305 9.34 -10.35 1.64
CA VAL A 305 9.51 -11.62 0.93
C VAL A 305 9.13 -12.75 1.87
N THR A 306 8.12 -13.54 1.52
CA THR A 306 7.69 -14.69 2.31
C THR A 306 8.35 -15.96 1.76
N ALA A 307 8.69 -16.90 2.63
CA ALA A 307 9.30 -18.17 2.26
C ALA A 307 8.76 -19.32 3.11
N TYR A 308 8.87 -20.53 2.59
CA TYR A 308 8.53 -21.75 3.32
C TYR A 308 9.65 -22.78 3.13
N THR A 309 10.20 -23.25 4.24
CA THR A 309 11.30 -24.20 4.28
C THR A 309 11.24 -25.05 5.56
N GLN A 310 11.63 -26.33 5.49
CA GLN A 310 11.73 -27.21 6.67
C GLN A 310 10.49 -27.17 7.59
N ASN A 311 9.26 -27.10 7.00
CA ASN A 311 7.98 -26.95 7.68
C ASN A 311 7.81 -25.62 8.46
N THR A 312 8.64 -24.63 8.20
CA THR A 312 8.62 -23.32 8.85
C THR A 312 8.34 -22.23 7.81
N TRP A 313 7.44 -21.30 8.14
CA TRP A 313 7.18 -20.09 7.39
C TRP A 313 8.15 -18.99 7.82
N LEU A 314 8.65 -18.25 6.85
CA LEU A 314 9.54 -17.11 7.04
C LEU A 314 8.94 -15.88 6.33
N LEU A 315 9.13 -14.70 6.92
CA LEU A 315 8.86 -13.45 6.22
C LEU A 315 9.99 -12.46 6.50
N PHE A 316 10.66 -12.00 5.44
CA PHE A 316 11.74 -11.03 5.52
C PHE A 316 11.22 -9.62 5.23
N SER A 317 11.46 -8.71 6.18
CA SER A 317 11.08 -7.29 6.08
C SER A 317 12.07 -6.41 6.85
N GLU A 318 11.74 -5.13 6.97
CA GLU A 318 12.44 -4.16 7.80
C GLU A 318 11.51 -3.60 8.87
N SER A 319 12.09 -3.04 9.92
CA SER A 319 11.36 -2.27 10.94
C SER A 319 12.15 -1.04 11.35
N ASP A 320 11.46 -0.03 11.90
CA ASP A 320 12.04 1.24 12.39
C ASP A 320 12.81 1.98 11.27
N VAL A 321 12.17 2.11 10.08
CA VAL A 321 12.77 2.76 8.92
C VAL A 321 12.75 4.28 9.06
N TYR A 322 11.65 4.86 9.55
CA TYR A 322 11.51 6.31 9.72
C TYR A 322 10.83 6.72 11.04
N ALA A 323 10.54 5.76 11.92
CA ALA A 323 9.84 6.04 13.17
C ALA A 323 10.72 6.75 14.22
N ASN A 324 12.01 6.50 14.22
CA ASN A 324 12.95 7.07 15.21
C ASN A 324 13.94 8.04 14.55
N ASP A 325 15.06 7.51 14.12
CA ASP A 325 16.18 8.31 13.59
C ASP A 325 16.37 8.02 12.09
N ILE A 326 15.89 8.91 11.25
CA ILE A 326 16.06 8.77 9.81
C ILE A 326 17.51 9.11 9.44
N SER A 327 18.37 8.15 9.56
CA SER A 327 19.77 8.27 9.18
C SER A 327 20.20 7.20 8.15
N TYR A 328 19.23 6.48 7.59
CA TYR A 328 19.47 5.43 6.63
C TYR A 328 18.28 5.27 5.68
N VAL A 329 18.55 4.78 4.48
CA VAL A 329 17.53 4.56 3.44
C VAL A 329 16.76 3.25 3.66
N LYS A 330 15.59 3.14 3.04
CA LYS A 330 14.87 1.87 2.91
C LYS A 330 15.67 0.91 2.04
N SER A 331 15.68 -0.37 2.42
CA SER A 331 16.41 -1.38 1.66
C SER A 331 15.50 -2.24 0.79
N VAL A 332 16.12 -2.86 -0.18
CA VAL A 332 15.55 -3.93 -1.02
C VAL A 332 16.37 -5.20 -0.85
N LEU A 333 15.83 -6.32 -1.27
CA LEU A 333 16.56 -7.57 -1.37
C LEU A 333 17.04 -7.79 -2.80
N GLU A 334 18.27 -8.20 -2.98
CA GLU A 334 18.85 -8.45 -4.30
C GLU A 334 19.51 -9.83 -4.33
N THR A 335 19.28 -10.58 -5.41
CA THR A 335 20.02 -11.82 -5.62
C THR A 335 21.46 -11.52 -6.01
N SER A 336 22.41 -12.17 -5.35
CA SER A 336 23.82 -12.07 -5.67
C SER A 336 24.44 -13.45 -5.88
N GLY A 337 25.36 -13.54 -6.85
CA GLY A 337 26.04 -14.79 -7.17
C GLY A 337 25.20 -15.82 -7.95
N GLY A 338 25.73 -16.99 -8.22
CA GLY A 338 25.12 -18.00 -9.10
C GLY A 338 24.04 -18.88 -8.47
N LEU A 339 23.80 -18.81 -7.15
CA LEU A 339 23.05 -19.81 -6.38
C LEU A 339 21.85 -19.25 -5.61
N GLY A 340 21.42 -18.00 -5.89
CA GLY A 340 20.16 -17.49 -5.31
C GLY A 340 20.23 -17.08 -3.85
N ASN A 341 21.34 -16.54 -3.36
CA ASN A 341 21.35 -15.84 -2.08
C ASN A 341 20.75 -14.44 -2.21
N LEU A 342 20.05 -13.99 -1.19
CA LEU A 342 19.55 -12.62 -1.07
C LEU A 342 20.55 -11.77 -0.28
N LYS A 343 20.70 -10.52 -0.70
CA LYS A 343 21.46 -9.49 0.03
C LYS A 343 20.59 -8.27 0.25
N TRP A 344 20.74 -7.66 1.42
CA TRP A 344 20.24 -6.34 1.69
C TRP A 344 21.02 -5.31 0.87
N LYS A 345 20.31 -4.47 0.16
CA LYS A 345 20.85 -3.41 -0.69
C LYS A 345 20.04 -2.14 -0.54
N PHE A 346 20.65 -1.00 -0.80
CA PHE A 346 19.94 0.27 -0.86
C PHE A 346 18.85 0.23 -1.92
N GLY A 347 17.74 0.89 -1.63
CA GLY A 347 16.63 1.06 -2.54
C GLY A 347 16.90 2.07 -3.66
N PHE A 348 15.89 2.81 -4.03
CA PHE A 348 15.93 3.75 -5.15
C PHE A 348 15.39 5.11 -4.73
N THR A 349 15.98 6.16 -5.30
CA THR A 349 15.48 7.53 -5.19
C THR A 349 14.85 7.98 -6.49
N ARG A 350 14.12 9.09 -6.44
CA ARG A 350 13.58 9.74 -7.64
C ARG A 350 14.73 10.31 -8.50
N ASP A 351 14.59 10.20 -9.80
CA ASP A 351 15.54 10.81 -10.74
C ASP A 351 15.30 12.33 -10.83
N PRO A 352 16.19 13.17 -10.28
CA PRO A 352 15.98 14.61 -10.28
C PRO A 352 15.98 15.22 -11.70
N LYS A 353 16.52 14.51 -12.71
CA LYS A 353 16.50 14.96 -14.11
C LYS A 353 15.15 14.77 -14.79
N LYS A 354 14.29 13.97 -14.16
CA LYS A 354 12.91 13.73 -14.59
C LYS A 354 11.92 14.37 -13.64
N GLU A 355 12.30 15.51 -13.04
CA GLU A 355 11.36 16.29 -12.23
C GLU A 355 10.08 16.53 -13.02
N VAL A 356 9.03 16.16 -12.38
CA VAL A 356 7.68 16.18 -12.91
C VAL A 356 7.19 17.61 -12.90
N THR A 357 6.82 18.12 -14.08
CA THR A 357 6.10 19.38 -14.21
C THR A 357 4.60 19.24 -13.99
N ASP A 358 4.13 17.99 -13.84
CA ASP A 358 2.74 17.61 -13.66
C ASP A 358 2.62 16.77 -12.38
N ASP A 359 1.74 17.17 -11.46
CA ASP A 359 1.54 16.53 -10.15
C ASP A 359 1.10 15.04 -10.22
N LEU A 360 0.72 14.57 -11.41
CA LEU A 360 0.19 13.21 -11.61
C LEU A 360 1.14 12.27 -12.38
N ALA A 361 2.30 12.74 -12.83
CA ALA A 361 3.21 11.89 -13.58
C ALA A 361 4.26 11.25 -12.68
N SER A 362 4.46 9.94 -12.80
CA SER A 362 5.51 9.21 -12.07
C SER A 362 6.91 9.58 -12.59
N PRO A 363 7.85 9.96 -11.70
CA PRO A 363 9.23 10.24 -12.07
C PRO A 363 9.98 8.96 -12.44
N GLY A 364 11.13 9.10 -13.06
CA GLY A 364 12.08 8.00 -13.16
C GLY A 364 12.77 7.75 -11.81
N HIS A 365 13.35 6.56 -11.67
CA HIS A 365 14.04 6.14 -10.45
C HIS A 365 15.48 5.77 -10.77
N ILE A 366 16.38 6.08 -9.84
CA ILE A 366 17.79 5.71 -9.91
C ILE A 366 18.19 4.95 -8.65
N ARG A 367 19.10 3.99 -8.79
CA ARG A 367 19.64 3.23 -7.67
C ARG A 367 20.44 4.13 -6.75
N ILE A 368 20.20 4.06 -5.44
CA ILE A 368 21.05 4.66 -4.43
C ILE A 368 22.36 3.86 -4.37
N THR A 369 23.51 4.50 -4.58
CA THR A 369 24.82 3.84 -4.67
C THR A 369 25.64 3.96 -3.41
N ASP A 370 25.41 4.97 -2.61
CA ASP A 370 26.00 5.22 -1.30
C ASP A 370 25.07 6.09 -0.45
N VAL A 371 25.27 6.05 0.85
CA VAL A 371 24.49 6.84 1.81
C VAL A 371 25.46 7.68 2.63
N THR A 372 25.32 8.99 2.54
CA THR A 372 26.02 9.93 3.45
C THR A 372 25.13 10.16 4.65
N THR A 373 25.66 9.91 5.84
CA THR A 373 24.90 10.02 7.09
C THR A 373 25.79 10.50 8.25
N LYS A 374 25.15 10.88 9.37
CA LYS A 374 25.85 11.29 10.58
C LYS A 374 26.72 10.18 11.16
N ASN A 375 27.85 10.52 11.75
CA ASN A 375 28.66 9.57 12.51
C ASN A 375 27.89 9.10 13.78
N GLY A 376 27.90 7.80 14.04
CA GLY A 376 27.11 7.22 15.11
C GLY A 376 25.68 6.84 14.70
N PHE A 377 25.42 6.72 13.41
CA PHE A 377 24.10 6.33 12.88
C PHE A 377 23.70 4.90 13.25
N THR A 378 22.40 4.62 13.06
CA THR A 378 21.80 3.32 13.26
C THR A 378 21.00 2.96 12.01
N THR A 379 21.09 1.71 11.54
CA THR A 379 20.27 1.22 10.42
C THR A 379 18.88 0.79 10.91
N PRO A 380 17.88 0.70 10.03
CA PRO A 380 16.66 -0.05 10.31
C PRO A 380 16.96 -1.49 10.74
N TRP A 381 16.01 -2.13 11.41
CA TRP A 381 16.07 -3.55 11.70
C TRP A 381 15.90 -4.39 10.44
N ARG A 382 16.70 -5.45 10.33
CA ARG A 382 16.52 -6.54 9.36
C ARG A 382 15.75 -7.63 10.09
N VAL A 383 14.55 -7.93 9.61
CA VAL A 383 13.57 -8.76 10.30
C VAL A 383 13.35 -10.06 9.55
N ALA A 384 13.31 -11.16 10.24
CA ALA A 384 12.76 -12.44 9.82
C ALA A 384 11.67 -12.87 10.81
N ILE A 385 10.38 -12.81 10.43
CA ILE A 385 9.33 -13.53 11.15
C ILE A 385 9.53 -15.02 10.89
N ILE A 386 9.40 -15.84 11.91
CA ILE A 386 9.65 -17.30 11.90
C ILE A 386 8.48 -17.98 12.57
N ALA A 387 7.75 -18.82 11.84
CA ALA A 387 6.49 -19.37 12.32
C ALA A 387 6.31 -20.83 11.87
N ASP A 388 5.94 -21.70 12.77
CA ASP A 388 5.66 -23.11 12.47
C ASP A 388 4.29 -23.30 11.81
N ASP A 389 3.42 -22.30 11.91
CA ASP A 389 2.10 -22.30 11.30
C ASP A 389 1.71 -20.91 10.78
N LEU A 390 0.66 -20.88 9.94
CA LEU A 390 0.17 -19.64 9.33
C LEU A 390 -0.48 -18.69 10.33
N ASN A 391 -1.07 -19.20 11.40
CA ASN A 391 -1.70 -18.34 12.39
C ASN A 391 -0.64 -17.50 13.12
N THR A 392 0.49 -18.10 13.47
CA THR A 392 1.66 -17.39 14.03
C THR A 392 2.24 -16.39 13.05
N LEU A 393 2.43 -16.79 11.77
CA LEU A 393 2.94 -15.88 10.73
C LEU A 393 2.06 -14.64 10.56
N LEU A 394 0.74 -14.84 10.40
CA LEU A 394 -0.18 -13.77 10.04
C LEU A 394 -0.53 -12.85 11.22
N ASN A 395 -0.33 -13.30 12.45
CA ASN A 395 -0.60 -12.54 13.67
C ASN A 395 0.67 -12.04 14.36
N SER A 396 1.85 -12.27 13.78
CA SER A 396 3.12 -11.78 14.37
C SER A 396 3.12 -10.25 14.50
N ASN A 397 3.61 -9.76 15.62
CA ASN A 397 3.82 -8.34 15.89
C ASN A 397 5.30 -7.95 16.03
N VAL A 398 6.21 -8.82 15.59
CA VAL A 398 7.66 -8.57 15.66
C VAL A 398 8.06 -7.26 14.98
N ILE A 399 7.48 -6.96 13.82
CA ILE A 399 7.79 -5.73 13.06
C ILE A 399 7.41 -4.50 13.89
N ASP A 400 6.22 -4.47 14.50
CA ASP A 400 5.76 -3.35 15.33
C ASP A 400 6.56 -3.26 16.63
N SER A 401 6.87 -4.39 17.28
CA SER A 401 7.62 -4.45 18.53
C SER A 401 9.04 -3.91 18.43
N LEU A 402 9.61 -3.88 17.23
CA LEU A 402 10.95 -3.33 16.98
C LEU A 402 10.98 -1.80 16.84
N CYS A 403 9.82 -1.16 16.63
CA CYS A 403 9.70 0.29 16.60
C CYS A 403 9.63 0.89 18.01
N PRO A 404 10.04 2.14 18.20
CA PRO A 404 9.86 2.85 19.47
C PRO A 404 8.40 2.96 19.90
N ALA A 405 8.17 2.98 21.19
CA ALA A 405 6.85 3.29 21.73
C ALA A 405 6.44 4.73 21.35
N MET A 406 5.13 4.95 21.30
CA MET A 406 4.52 6.24 21.00
C MET A 406 4.95 7.33 22.02
N ASP A 407 5.20 8.56 21.53
CA ASP A 407 5.47 9.70 22.39
C ASP A 407 4.20 10.13 23.13
N GLN A 408 4.18 9.89 24.45
CA GLN A 408 3.06 10.20 25.34
C GLN A 408 2.75 11.71 25.41
N THR A 409 3.69 12.58 25.02
CA THR A 409 3.45 14.03 24.95
C THR A 409 2.70 14.41 23.68
N LEU A 410 3.12 13.85 22.55
CA LEU A 410 2.48 14.08 21.26
C LEU A 410 1.08 13.46 21.21
N PHE A 411 0.92 12.30 21.82
CA PHE A 411 -0.32 11.52 21.85
C PHE A 411 -0.97 11.47 23.24
N ALA A 412 -0.93 12.59 23.98
CA ALA A 412 -1.59 12.69 25.30
C ALA A 412 -3.13 12.51 25.23
N ASP A 413 -3.72 12.76 24.09
CA ASP A 413 -5.13 12.53 23.76
C ASP A 413 -5.19 11.79 22.43
N THR A 414 -5.81 10.62 22.41
CA THR A 414 -5.89 9.72 21.24
C THR A 414 -7.34 9.40 20.86
N ASP A 415 -8.33 9.97 21.53
CA ASP A 415 -9.76 9.73 21.27
C ASP A 415 -10.21 10.08 19.84
N TRP A 416 -9.41 10.86 19.13
CA TRP A 416 -9.65 11.25 17.76
C TRP A 416 -9.13 10.25 16.71
N ILE A 417 -8.28 9.31 17.11
CA ILE A 417 -7.74 8.25 16.24
C ILE A 417 -8.75 7.09 16.26
N LYS A 418 -9.50 6.93 15.18
CA LYS A 418 -10.55 5.92 15.12
C LYS A 418 -10.51 5.18 13.79
N PRO A 419 -10.43 3.83 13.83
CA PRO A 419 -10.64 3.03 12.63
C PRO A 419 -12.06 3.20 12.10
N GLY A 420 -12.25 2.99 10.81
CA GLY A 420 -13.57 3.11 10.22
C GLY A 420 -13.63 2.79 8.73
N LYS A 421 -14.86 2.68 8.24
CA LYS A 421 -15.19 2.45 6.83
C LYS A 421 -15.25 3.78 6.09
N VAL A 422 -14.76 3.78 4.86
CA VAL A 422 -14.61 4.99 4.04
C VAL A 422 -15.35 4.82 2.72
N SER A 423 -16.29 5.71 2.42
CA SER A 423 -16.84 5.84 1.08
C SER A 423 -15.91 6.66 0.19
N TRP A 424 -15.76 6.27 -1.07
CA TRP A 424 -14.76 6.81 -1.97
C TRP A 424 -15.26 6.85 -3.42
N SER A 425 -15.27 8.03 -4.04
CA SER A 425 -15.89 8.23 -5.35
C SER A 425 -14.93 8.05 -6.53
N TRP A 426 -13.62 7.97 -6.29
CA TRP A 426 -12.61 8.03 -7.36
C TRP A 426 -12.65 6.85 -8.32
N TRP A 427 -12.71 5.62 -7.78
CA TRP A 427 -12.67 4.41 -8.60
C TRP A 427 -13.97 4.18 -9.36
N SER A 428 -15.09 4.40 -8.72
CA SER A 428 -16.44 4.06 -9.21
C SER A 428 -17.00 4.99 -10.28
N GLY A 429 -16.20 5.95 -10.78
CA GLY A 429 -16.59 6.84 -11.87
C GLY A 429 -17.46 8.04 -11.46
N GLY A 430 -17.61 8.30 -10.17
CA GLY A 430 -18.25 9.53 -9.67
C GLY A 430 -17.47 10.78 -10.07
N ASN A 431 -18.16 11.90 -10.23
CA ASN A 431 -17.52 13.17 -10.56
C ASN A 431 -16.86 13.77 -9.31
N GLN A 432 -15.58 13.51 -9.13
CA GLN A 432 -14.82 13.98 -7.98
C GLN A 432 -14.72 15.51 -7.87
N SER A 433 -14.86 16.22 -8.98
CA SER A 433 -14.84 17.69 -9.03
C SER A 433 -16.22 18.31 -8.80
N ASP A 434 -17.26 17.50 -8.62
CA ASP A 434 -18.61 17.97 -8.32
C ASP A 434 -18.91 17.89 -6.83
N TYR A 435 -19.26 19.01 -6.25
CA TYR A 435 -19.62 19.13 -4.85
C TYR A 435 -20.82 18.24 -4.45
N ASN A 436 -21.85 18.14 -5.30
CA ASN A 436 -23.06 17.40 -4.98
C ASN A 436 -22.78 15.88 -4.95
N THR A 437 -21.95 15.38 -5.84
CA THR A 437 -21.46 13.98 -5.78
C THR A 437 -20.83 13.66 -4.42
N GLN A 438 -20.05 14.59 -3.86
CA GLN A 438 -19.42 14.38 -2.55
C GLN A 438 -20.46 14.45 -1.41
N VAL A 439 -21.47 15.32 -1.50
CA VAL A 439 -22.60 15.34 -0.56
C VAL A 439 -23.35 14.00 -0.57
N GLU A 440 -23.58 13.41 -1.74
CA GLU A 440 -24.26 12.11 -1.86
C GLU A 440 -23.45 10.97 -1.21
N HIS A 441 -22.11 10.99 -1.34
CA HIS A 441 -21.24 10.05 -0.63
C HIS A 441 -21.25 10.25 0.89
N VAL A 442 -21.32 11.49 1.37
CA VAL A 442 -21.51 11.79 2.81
C VAL A 442 -22.86 11.26 3.31
N ASP A 443 -23.94 11.50 2.53
CA ASP A 443 -25.29 11.03 2.91
C ASP A 443 -25.38 9.49 2.91
N PHE A 444 -24.73 8.83 1.96
CA PHE A 444 -24.60 7.37 1.93
C PHE A 444 -23.88 6.87 3.17
N SER A 445 -22.70 7.45 3.52
CA SER A 445 -21.95 7.06 4.72
C SER A 445 -22.80 7.23 5.98
N ALA A 446 -23.46 8.36 6.14
CA ALA A 446 -24.33 8.64 7.28
C ALA A 446 -25.49 7.64 7.40
N LYS A 447 -26.14 7.31 6.27
CA LYS A 447 -27.27 6.35 6.23
C LYS A 447 -26.84 4.95 6.65
N ASN A 448 -25.62 4.53 6.27
CA ASN A 448 -25.12 3.18 6.44
C ASN A 448 -24.19 3.01 7.65
N GLY A 449 -24.00 4.05 8.47
CA GLY A 449 -23.12 4.00 9.64
C GLY A 449 -21.64 3.86 9.29
N TRP A 450 -21.23 4.38 8.12
CA TRP A 450 -19.82 4.46 7.76
C TRP A 450 -19.21 5.75 8.28
N GLU A 451 -18.02 5.64 8.84
CA GLU A 451 -17.42 6.71 9.64
C GLU A 451 -16.87 7.85 8.77
N TYR A 452 -16.46 7.56 7.52
CA TYR A 452 -15.69 8.52 6.73
C TYR A 452 -16.14 8.59 5.27
N CYS A 453 -15.79 9.74 4.64
CA CYS A 453 -15.83 9.95 3.20
C CYS A 453 -14.50 10.54 2.75
N CYS A 454 -13.82 9.89 1.80
CA CYS A 454 -12.57 10.37 1.20
C CYS A 454 -12.85 11.17 -0.06
N LEU A 455 -12.41 12.43 -0.06
CA LEU A 455 -12.42 13.33 -1.20
C LEU A 455 -11.06 13.25 -1.91
N ASP A 456 -11.04 12.61 -3.06
CA ASP A 456 -9.83 12.39 -3.85
C ASP A 456 -9.45 13.62 -4.71
N ALA A 457 -8.48 13.50 -5.60
CA ALA A 457 -7.79 14.56 -6.35
C ALA A 457 -8.68 15.68 -6.96
N GLY A 458 -9.98 15.46 -7.13
CA GLY A 458 -10.92 16.45 -7.70
C GLY A 458 -11.40 17.54 -6.75
N TRP A 459 -11.26 17.40 -5.43
CA TRP A 459 -11.79 18.33 -4.43
C TRP A 459 -11.34 19.80 -4.57
N PRO A 460 -10.14 20.13 -5.08
CA PRO A 460 -9.75 21.54 -5.25
C PRO A 460 -10.67 22.35 -6.18
N ALA A 461 -11.48 21.69 -7.01
CA ALA A 461 -12.47 22.37 -7.86
C ALA A 461 -13.53 23.12 -7.03
N PHE A 462 -13.80 22.69 -5.81
CA PHE A 462 -14.75 23.32 -4.89
C PHE A 462 -14.14 23.69 -3.54
N GLU A 463 -12.82 23.89 -3.46
CA GLU A 463 -12.07 24.21 -2.25
C GLU A 463 -12.74 25.27 -1.35
N ARG A 464 -13.33 26.31 -1.93
CA ARG A 464 -14.00 27.38 -1.18
C ARG A 464 -15.23 26.91 -0.39
N ARG A 465 -15.79 25.75 -0.74
CA ARG A 465 -16.94 25.17 -0.07
C ARG A 465 -16.56 24.07 0.92
N MET A 466 -15.25 23.80 1.09
CA MET A 466 -14.80 22.77 2.03
C MET A 466 -15.28 22.98 3.47
N PRO A 467 -15.22 24.20 4.05
CA PRO A 467 -15.77 24.41 5.40
C PRO A 467 -17.27 24.09 5.50
N GLU A 468 -18.04 24.38 4.44
CA GLU A 468 -19.48 24.04 4.35
C GLU A 468 -19.68 22.52 4.33
N LEU A 469 -18.92 21.80 3.50
CA LEU A 469 -19.01 20.35 3.37
C LEU A 469 -18.59 19.64 4.66
N CYS A 470 -17.49 20.07 5.28
CA CYS A 470 -17.01 19.50 6.54
C CYS A 470 -18.03 19.72 7.69
N ALA A 471 -18.64 20.90 7.76
CA ALA A 471 -19.68 21.17 8.74
C ALA A 471 -20.91 20.29 8.51
N TYR A 472 -21.34 20.12 7.25
CA TYR A 472 -22.45 19.24 6.87
C TYR A 472 -22.15 17.78 7.22
N ALA A 473 -20.98 17.26 6.85
CA ALA A 473 -20.56 15.90 7.15
C ALA A 473 -20.51 15.64 8.66
N LYS A 474 -19.96 16.59 9.42
CA LYS A 474 -19.90 16.52 10.88
C LYS A 474 -21.29 16.48 11.52
N GLU A 475 -22.25 17.26 11.02
CA GLU A 475 -23.65 17.21 11.49
C GLU A 475 -24.26 15.83 11.25
N LYS A 476 -23.87 15.15 10.17
CA LYS A 476 -24.29 13.79 9.82
C LYS A 476 -23.51 12.70 10.57
N GLY A 477 -22.47 13.04 11.31
CA GLY A 477 -21.60 12.09 12.01
C GLY A 477 -20.52 11.47 11.12
N VAL A 478 -20.23 12.05 9.94
CA VAL A 478 -19.24 11.57 8.97
C VAL A 478 -18.00 12.47 8.98
N GLY A 479 -16.82 11.88 9.07
CA GLY A 479 -15.52 12.55 8.94
C GLY A 479 -15.08 12.69 7.48
N ILE A 480 -14.48 13.84 7.14
CA ILE A 480 -13.91 14.08 5.81
C ILE A 480 -12.41 13.80 5.81
N ILE A 481 -11.94 12.99 4.85
CA ILE A 481 -10.53 12.74 4.56
C ILE A 481 -10.20 13.42 3.23
N LEU A 482 -9.06 14.15 3.17
CA LEU A 482 -8.63 14.85 1.95
C LEU A 482 -7.41 14.20 1.33
N TRP A 483 -7.45 14.02 0.02
CA TRP A 483 -6.30 13.62 -0.79
C TRP A 483 -5.35 14.79 -1.05
N VAL A 484 -4.05 14.52 -1.06
CA VAL A 484 -3.00 15.46 -1.45
C VAL A 484 -1.81 14.73 -2.08
N ASN A 485 -1.24 15.29 -3.14
CA ASN A 485 0.04 14.82 -3.66
C ASN A 485 1.18 15.28 -2.73
N TYR A 486 2.12 14.36 -2.37
CA TYR A 486 3.24 14.66 -1.47
C TYR A 486 4.10 15.84 -1.95
N LEU A 487 4.09 16.16 -3.25
CA LEU A 487 4.81 17.30 -3.81
C LEU A 487 4.39 18.65 -3.20
N HIS A 488 3.21 18.72 -2.57
CA HIS A 488 2.74 19.89 -1.83
C HIS A 488 3.13 19.86 -0.34
N LEU A 489 3.83 18.80 0.11
CA LEU A 489 4.17 18.50 1.51
C LEU A 489 5.69 18.34 1.74
N LYS A 490 6.54 18.86 0.84
CA LYS A 490 7.99 18.59 0.85
C LYS A 490 8.73 19.13 2.09
N THR A 491 8.16 20.10 2.77
CA THR A 491 8.77 20.71 3.95
C THR A 491 7.83 20.74 5.14
N PRO A 492 8.33 20.71 6.39
CA PRO A 492 7.50 20.87 7.57
C PRO A 492 6.61 22.13 7.53
N GLN A 493 7.08 23.23 6.93
CA GLN A 493 6.34 24.48 6.83
C GLN A 493 5.15 24.36 5.85
N GLU A 494 5.30 23.64 4.75
CA GLU A 494 4.22 23.37 3.80
C GLU A 494 3.16 22.47 4.44
N ILE A 495 3.58 21.39 5.14
CA ILE A 495 2.70 20.51 5.88
C ILE A 495 1.94 21.27 6.95
N GLU A 496 2.64 22.03 7.81
CA GLU A 496 2.06 22.85 8.88
C GLU A 496 0.98 23.80 8.34
N LYS A 497 1.25 24.47 7.23
CA LYS A 497 0.33 25.41 6.59
C LYS A 497 -0.96 24.73 6.12
N LEU A 498 -0.83 23.59 5.45
CA LEU A 498 -1.99 22.89 4.90
C LEU A 498 -2.79 22.17 6.00
N PHE A 499 -2.10 21.46 6.90
CA PHE A 499 -2.75 20.69 7.95
C PHE A 499 -3.46 21.57 8.97
N SER A 500 -2.89 22.74 9.35
CA SER A 500 -3.58 23.70 10.19
C SER A 500 -4.87 24.21 9.54
N GLN A 501 -4.82 24.56 8.24
CA GLN A 501 -5.99 25.04 7.49
C GLN A 501 -7.07 23.95 7.39
N TRP A 502 -6.69 22.71 7.09
CA TRP A 502 -7.65 21.62 6.91
C TRP A 502 -8.30 21.21 8.25
N SER A 503 -7.53 21.20 9.32
CA SER A 503 -8.05 21.00 10.67
C SER A 503 -9.05 22.09 11.05
N GLU A 504 -8.79 23.36 10.71
CA GLU A 504 -9.73 24.48 10.90
C GLU A 504 -11.04 24.30 10.10
N TRP A 505 -10.98 23.66 8.92
CA TRP A 505 -12.17 23.32 8.15
C TRP A 505 -13.00 22.20 8.76
N GLY A 506 -12.37 21.37 9.63
CA GLY A 506 -12.98 20.19 10.24
C GLY A 506 -12.68 18.89 9.51
N VAL A 507 -11.63 18.86 8.69
CA VAL A 507 -11.05 17.63 8.11
C VAL A 507 -10.49 16.79 9.25
N VAL A 508 -10.68 15.45 9.18
CA VAL A 508 -10.23 14.50 10.20
C VAL A 508 -9.09 13.59 9.77
N GLY A 509 -8.76 13.57 8.48
CA GLY A 509 -7.66 12.76 7.97
C GLY A 509 -7.15 13.24 6.61
N VAL A 510 -5.96 12.77 6.24
CA VAL A 510 -5.26 13.14 5.00
C VAL A 510 -4.73 11.90 4.29
N LYS A 511 -5.12 11.73 3.03
CA LYS A 511 -4.55 10.78 2.06
C LYS A 511 -3.38 11.46 1.36
N THR A 512 -2.17 11.06 1.72
CA THR A 512 -0.95 11.56 1.05
C THR A 512 -0.47 10.54 0.03
N ASP A 513 -0.17 10.98 -1.18
CA ASP A 513 0.01 10.10 -2.31
C ASP A 513 1.26 10.44 -3.14
N TYR A 514 1.75 9.48 -3.95
CA TYR A 514 2.87 9.60 -4.89
C TYR A 514 4.25 9.78 -4.26
N PHE A 515 4.55 9.16 -3.13
CA PHE A 515 5.90 9.20 -2.52
C PHE A 515 6.97 8.54 -3.40
N GLU A 516 6.73 7.34 -3.87
CA GLU A 516 7.50 6.62 -4.89
C GLU A 516 9.03 6.64 -4.72
N SER A 517 9.54 6.47 -3.49
CA SER A 517 10.97 6.53 -3.21
C SER A 517 11.32 5.86 -1.88
N ASP A 518 12.52 5.26 -1.84
CA ASP A 518 13.13 4.65 -0.66
C ASP A 518 14.15 5.60 0.03
N ASP A 519 14.25 6.86 -0.42
CA ASP A 519 15.27 7.83 -0.01
C ASP A 519 14.93 8.53 1.33
N ILE A 520 15.96 8.93 2.04
CA ILE A 520 15.87 9.62 3.34
C ILE A 520 14.96 10.84 3.27
N ASP A 521 15.10 11.67 2.24
CA ASP A 521 14.33 12.93 2.09
C ASP A 521 12.81 12.67 2.02
N VAL A 522 12.40 11.57 1.39
CA VAL A 522 10.99 11.19 1.27
C VAL A 522 10.48 10.53 2.56
N LEU A 523 11.30 9.70 3.19
CA LEU A 523 10.99 9.12 4.51
C LEU A 523 10.80 10.20 5.57
N GLU A 524 11.60 11.29 5.51
CA GLU A 524 11.41 12.47 6.37
C GLU A 524 10.06 13.15 6.15
N VAL A 525 9.61 13.28 4.91
CA VAL A 525 8.28 13.83 4.61
C VAL A 525 7.18 12.95 5.21
N MET A 526 7.28 11.62 5.09
CA MET A 526 6.32 10.70 5.72
C MET A 526 6.27 10.90 7.24
N ARG A 527 7.43 10.89 7.92
CA ARG A 527 7.49 11.16 9.36
C ARG A 527 6.89 12.53 9.73
N ASN A 528 7.26 13.58 9.01
CA ASN A 528 6.75 14.93 9.27
C ASN A 528 5.23 15.01 9.09
N CYS A 529 4.65 14.29 8.11
CA CYS A 529 3.20 14.17 7.97
C CYS A 529 2.55 13.52 9.20
N ALA A 530 3.16 12.46 9.75
CA ALA A 530 2.65 11.80 10.94
C ALA A 530 2.72 12.71 12.19
N GLU A 531 3.87 13.34 12.46
CA GLU A 531 4.10 14.22 13.61
C GLU A 531 3.22 15.48 13.56
N ILE A 532 3.20 16.16 12.42
CA ILE A 532 2.38 17.37 12.25
C ILE A 532 0.90 17.01 12.18
N GLY A 533 0.56 15.87 11.59
CA GLY A 533 -0.79 15.32 11.63
C GLY A 533 -1.29 15.12 13.06
N ALA A 534 -0.49 14.51 13.92
CA ALA A 534 -0.82 14.33 15.34
C ALA A 534 -1.04 15.68 16.05
N LYS A 535 -0.21 16.67 15.79
CA LYS A 535 -0.37 18.03 16.34
C LYS A 535 -1.74 18.66 16.00
N TYR A 536 -2.25 18.42 14.79
CA TYR A 536 -3.52 18.94 14.30
C TYR A 536 -4.68 17.95 14.42
N LYS A 537 -4.46 16.79 15.05
CA LYS A 537 -5.42 15.70 15.20
C LYS A 537 -5.96 15.20 13.85
N LEU A 538 -5.06 14.99 12.91
CA LEU A 538 -5.34 14.43 11.59
C LEU A 538 -4.82 13.00 11.52
N MET A 539 -5.68 12.08 11.16
CA MET A 539 -5.30 10.73 10.75
C MET A 539 -4.59 10.81 9.40
N ILE A 540 -3.56 9.99 9.23
CA ILE A 540 -2.73 9.97 8.04
C ILE A 540 -2.82 8.59 7.40
N TYR A 541 -2.92 8.53 6.08
CA TYR A 541 -2.66 7.32 5.36
C TYR A 541 -1.93 7.59 4.03
N TYR A 542 -1.15 6.60 3.60
CA TYR A 542 -0.17 6.75 2.54
C TYR A 542 -0.55 5.92 1.31
N HIS A 543 -0.42 6.54 0.12
CA HIS A 543 -0.48 5.89 -1.18
C HIS A 543 0.79 6.13 -1.99
N GLY A 544 1.07 5.29 -3.00
CA GLY A 544 2.32 5.36 -3.74
C GLY A 544 3.55 5.33 -2.82
N CYS A 545 3.58 4.49 -1.80
CA CYS A 545 4.50 4.55 -0.67
C CYS A 545 5.22 3.22 -0.44
N ILE A 546 6.18 3.21 0.48
CA ILE A 546 6.82 1.98 0.98
C ILE A 546 5.83 1.14 1.81
N ASN A 547 6.10 -0.18 1.93
CA ASN A 547 5.33 -1.04 2.83
C ASN A 547 5.52 -0.62 4.30
N PRO A 548 4.52 -0.85 5.18
CA PRO A 548 4.65 -0.61 6.62
C PRO A 548 5.86 -1.32 7.23
N CYS A 549 6.51 -0.63 8.16
CA CYS A 549 7.72 -1.06 8.86
C CYS A 549 7.59 -0.88 10.38
N GLY A 550 6.36 -1.02 10.93
CA GLY A 550 6.08 -0.96 12.36
C GLY A 550 5.87 0.46 12.91
N GLU A 551 5.89 1.48 12.06
CA GLU A 551 5.77 2.90 12.45
C GLU A 551 4.46 3.24 13.16
N THR A 552 3.42 2.43 13.00
CA THR A 552 2.12 2.60 13.67
C THR A 552 2.22 2.48 15.19
N ARG A 553 3.21 1.74 15.73
CA ARG A 553 3.50 1.73 17.17
C ARG A 553 3.95 3.10 17.69
N THR A 554 4.72 3.83 16.89
CA THR A 554 5.27 5.15 17.25
C THR A 554 4.29 6.26 16.92
N TYR A 555 3.62 6.16 15.79
CA TYR A 555 2.67 7.13 15.23
C TYR A 555 1.31 6.47 14.98
N PRO A 556 0.48 6.27 16.03
CA PRO A 556 -0.80 5.57 15.89
C PRO A 556 -1.82 6.30 15.00
N ASN A 557 -1.56 7.53 14.62
CA ASN A 557 -2.36 8.27 13.63
C ASN A 557 -2.03 7.90 12.17
N ILE A 558 -1.01 7.08 11.90
CA ILE A 558 -0.84 6.43 10.61
C ILE A 558 -1.79 5.24 10.56
N MET A 559 -2.88 5.38 9.80
CA MET A 559 -4.00 4.44 9.86
C MET A 559 -3.79 3.24 8.94
N THR A 560 -3.36 3.47 7.72
CA THR A 560 -3.15 2.44 6.70
C THR A 560 -2.19 2.93 5.62
N SER A 561 -1.68 2.01 4.83
CA SER A 561 -0.82 2.30 3.69
C SER A 561 -1.22 1.43 2.51
N GLU A 562 -1.10 1.95 1.29
CA GLU A 562 -1.29 1.16 0.07
C GLU A 562 -0.17 0.11 -0.08
N ALA A 563 0.92 0.45 -0.72
CA ALA A 563 2.05 -0.43 -0.98
C ALA A 563 1.62 -1.85 -1.44
N VAL A 564 0.60 -1.92 -2.27
CA VAL A 564 0.01 -3.14 -2.82
C VAL A 564 -0.58 -2.84 -4.19
N LEU A 565 -0.51 -3.77 -5.12
CA LEU A 565 -1.25 -3.64 -6.36
C LEU A 565 -2.75 -3.80 -6.06
N GLY A 566 -3.41 -2.68 -5.76
CA GLY A 566 -4.78 -2.59 -5.27
C GLY A 566 -5.84 -2.81 -6.37
N GLU A 567 -7.10 -2.90 -5.95
CA GLU A 567 -8.21 -3.12 -6.90
C GLU A 567 -8.44 -1.92 -7.82
N GLU A 568 -7.96 -0.74 -7.46
CA GLU A 568 -8.04 0.45 -8.32
C GLU A 568 -7.33 0.26 -9.67
N PHE A 569 -6.30 -0.57 -9.76
CA PHE A 569 -5.60 -0.93 -10.99
C PHE A 569 -6.53 -1.57 -12.03
N ARG A 570 -7.62 -2.17 -11.61
CA ARG A 570 -8.65 -2.74 -12.50
C ARG A 570 -9.40 -1.70 -13.32
N LYS A 571 -9.21 -0.43 -13.03
CA LYS A 571 -9.67 0.66 -13.89
C LYS A 571 -8.99 0.65 -15.25
N TRP A 572 -7.72 0.22 -15.30
CA TRP A 572 -6.88 0.25 -16.50
C TRP A 572 -6.46 -1.14 -17.01
N SER A 573 -6.52 -2.17 -16.18
CA SER A 573 -6.01 -3.50 -16.48
C SER A 573 -6.90 -4.59 -15.87
N GLU A 574 -6.50 -5.86 -16.05
CA GLU A 574 -7.10 -6.99 -15.35
C GLU A 574 -6.32 -7.36 -14.07
N ALA A 575 -5.29 -6.61 -13.73
CA ALA A 575 -4.53 -6.77 -12.49
C ALA A 575 -5.21 -6.02 -11.33
N PRO A 576 -5.03 -6.50 -10.08
CA PRO A 576 -4.38 -7.76 -9.71
C PRO A 576 -5.22 -8.99 -10.07
N SER A 577 -4.56 -10.09 -10.36
CA SER A 577 -5.23 -11.38 -10.59
C SER A 577 -5.78 -11.96 -9.29
N ALA A 578 -6.79 -12.87 -9.38
CA ALA A 578 -7.30 -13.57 -8.21
C ALA A 578 -6.20 -14.35 -7.45
N LYS A 579 -5.20 -14.89 -8.18
CA LYS A 579 -4.03 -15.53 -7.56
C LYS A 579 -3.25 -14.53 -6.70
N ASN A 580 -3.03 -13.32 -7.17
CA ASN A 580 -2.34 -12.29 -6.39
C ASN A 580 -3.17 -11.80 -5.19
N CYS A 581 -4.48 -11.66 -5.34
CA CYS A 581 -5.37 -11.37 -4.22
C CYS A 581 -5.22 -12.40 -3.08
N LEU A 582 -4.94 -13.67 -3.42
CA LEU A 582 -4.66 -14.74 -2.45
C LEU A 582 -3.20 -14.79 -1.94
N MET A 583 -2.30 -13.95 -2.47
CA MET A 583 -0.94 -13.78 -1.95
C MET A 583 -0.88 -12.76 -0.81
N TYR A 584 -1.65 -11.68 -0.91
CA TYR A 584 -1.54 -10.52 -0.02
C TYR A 584 -1.73 -10.81 1.47
N PRO A 585 -2.65 -11.68 1.92
CA PRO A 585 -2.77 -12.03 3.34
C PRO A 585 -1.48 -12.61 3.95
N PHE A 586 -0.69 -13.31 3.14
CA PHE A 586 0.54 -14.01 3.57
C PHE A 586 1.83 -13.22 3.31
N THR A 587 1.71 -12.05 2.74
CA THR A 587 2.82 -11.19 2.32
C THR A 587 2.61 -9.77 2.83
N ARG A 588 2.10 -8.86 1.99
CA ARG A 588 1.94 -7.43 2.27
C ARG A 588 1.11 -7.14 3.54
N ASN A 589 0.01 -7.86 3.76
CA ASN A 589 -0.87 -7.60 4.92
C ASN A 589 -0.30 -8.13 6.25
N VAL A 590 0.77 -8.92 6.21
CA VAL A 590 1.52 -9.32 7.43
C VAL A 590 2.28 -8.13 8.02
N THR A 591 2.80 -7.23 7.18
CA THR A 591 3.61 -6.09 7.62
C THR A 591 2.80 -4.94 8.22
N GLY A 592 1.48 -4.96 8.11
CA GLY A 592 0.58 -3.95 8.67
C GLY A 592 -0.62 -3.67 7.78
N SER A 593 -1.44 -2.73 8.23
CA SER A 593 -2.69 -2.30 7.62
C SER A 593 -2.55 -1.98 6.14
N MET A 594 -3.49 -2.50 5.31
CA MET A 594 -3.36 -2.51 3.84
C MET A 594 -4.57 -1.87 3.16
N ASP A 595 -4.39 -0.73 2.52
CA ASP A 595 -5.43 -0.10 1.71
C ASP A 595 -5.47 -0.72 0.29
N TYR A 596 -6.11 -1.87 0.18
CA TYR A 596 -6.34 -2.58 -1.08
C TYR A 596 -7.46 -1.95 -1.93
N THR A 597 -8.30 -1.12 -1.34
CA THR A 597 -9.49 -0.52 -1.96
C THR A 597 -10.47 -1.52 -2.59
N PRO A 598 -10.99 -2.54 -1.84
CA PRO A 598 -11.87 -3.53 -2.43
C PRO A 598 -13.20 -2.92 -2.90
N SER A 599 -13.67 -3.30 -4.09
CA SER A 599 -15.01 -2.92 -4.56
C SER A 599 -16.11 -3.67 -3.81
N CYS A 600 -15.83 -4.88 -3.33
CA CYS A 600 -16.76 -5.84 -2.73
C CYS A 600 -17.89 -6.29 -3.66
N ILE A 601 -18.14 -5.61 -4.77
CA ILE A 601 -19.05 -5.99 -5.85
C ILE A 601 -18.23 -6.61 -6.97
N ALA A 602 -18.65 -7.75 -7.50
CA ALA A 602 -17.89 -8.49 -8.51
C ALA A 602 -17.58 -7.65 -9.76
N ILE A 603 -16.34 -7.77 -10.23
CA ILE A 603 -15.89 -7.18 -11.48
C ILE A 603 -15.76 -8.29 -12.53
N THR A 604 -16.68 -8.36 -13.44
CA THR A 604 -16.85 -9.47 -14.40
C THR A 604 -15.59 -9.79 -15.22
N LYS A 605 -14.78 -8.80 -15.58
CA LYS A 605 -13.57 -9.01 -16.40
C LYS A 605 -12.44 -9.79 -15.70
N THR A 606 -12.46 -9.91 -14.37
CA THR A 606 -11.42 -10.61 -13.61
C THR A 606 -11.72 -12.09 -13.37
N GLY A 607 -12.93 -12.52 -13.66
CA GLY A 607 -13.40 -13.88 -13.42
C GLY A 607 -13.64 -14.21 -11.94
N GLU A 608 -13.54 -13.21 -11.04
CA GLU A 608 -13.91 -13.37 -9.63
C GLU A 608 -15.43 -13.51 -9.49
N SER A 609 -15.86 -14.31 -8.54
CA SER A 609 -17.27 -14.40 -8.16
C SER A 609 -17.68 -13.26 -7.23
N ALA A 610 -18.97 -13.11 -7.01
CA ALA A 610 -19.50 -12.15 -6.07
C ALA A 610 -19.07 -12.45 -4.62
N GLY A 611 -19.04 -13.73 -4.23
CA GLY A 611 -18.55 -14.18 -2.93
C GLY A 611 -17.06 -13.93 -2.73
N PHE A 612 -16.23 -14.14 -3.77
CA PHE A 612 -14.81 -13.82 -3.73
C PHE A 612 -14.58 -12.31 -3.47
N SER A 613 -15.30 -11.45 -4.18
CA SER A 613 -15.17 -10.00 -4.05
C SER A 613 -15.61 -9.52 -2.66
N LEU A 614 -16.72 -10.04 -2.13
CA LEU A 614 -17.20 -9.67 -0.79
C LEU A 614 -16.27 -10.18 0.32
N ALA A 615 -15.72 -11.40 0.18
CA ALA A 615 -14.85 -12.00 1.19
C ALA A 615 -13.58 -11.16 1.45
N LYS A 616 -13.11 -10.35 0.50
CA LYS A 616 -11.99 -9.43 0.68
C LYS A 616 -12.19 -8.47 1.85
N ALA A 617 -13.43 -8.04 2.11
CA ALA A 617 -13.75 -7.17 3.24
C ALA A 617 -13.44 -7.79 4.60
N VAL A 618 -13.50 -9.13 4.70
CA VAL A 618 -13.16 -9.87 5.93
C VAL A 618 -11.70 -10.30 5.93
N VAL A 619 -11.17 -10.73 4.78
CA VAL A 619 -9.82 -11.31 4.66
C VAL A 619 -8.73 -10.25 4.80
N TYR A 620 -8.91 -9.08 4.18
CA TYR A 620 -7.93 -7.99 4.27
C TYR A 620 -8.16 -7.14 5.51
N GLU A 621 -7.08 -6.77 6.15
CA GLU A 621 -7.11 -5.86 7.30
C GLU A 621 -6.69 -4.46 6.83
N SER A 622 -7.51 -3.46 7.14
CA SER A 622 -7.21 -2.05 6.97
C SER A 622 -7.97 -1.22 7.99
N ALA A 623 -7.27 -0.37 8.67
CA ALA A 623 -7.87 0.49 9.69
C ALA A 623 -8.74 1.61 9.15
N LEU A 624 -8.46 2.06 7.94
CA LEU A 624 -9.37 2.86 7.13
C LEU A 624 -9.77 2.01 5.93
N GLN A 625 -10.89 1.32 6.05
CA GLN A 625 -11.35 0.40 5.04
C GLN A 625 -12.06 1.15 3.92
N HIS A 626 -11.34 1.48 2.86
CA HIS A 626 -11.91 2.09 1.67
C HIS A 626 -12.65 1.05 0.83
N PHE A 627 -13.93 1.32 0.57
CA PHE A 627 -14.72 0.52 -0.37
C PHE A 627 -14.86 1.28 -1.68
N ALA A 628 -14.34 0.71 -2.76
CA ALA A 628 -14.19 1.39 -4.04
C ALA A 628 -15.49 1.51 -4.86
N SER A 629 -16.51 0.70 -4.57
CA SER A 629 -17.83 0.84 -5.23
C SER A 629 -18.56 2.11 -4.80
N SER A 630 -19.51 2.57 -5.61
CA SER A 630 -20.13 3.87 -5.43
C SER A 630 -21.26 3.87 -4.40
N ALA A 631 -21.55 5.05 -3.87
CA ALA A 631 -22.76 5.32 -3.09
C ALA A 631 -24.06 4.99 -3.84
N TYR A 632 -23.99 4.77 -5.17
CA TYR A 632 -25.15 4.42 -6.01
C TYR A 632 -25.29 2.92 -6.24
N SER A 633 -24.18 2.15 -6.21
CA SER A 633 -24.22 0.70 -6.41
C SER A 633 -24.46 -0.08 -5.12
N PHE A 634 -23.96 0.41 -4.00
CA PHE A 634 -24.11 -0.25 -2.71
C PHE A 634 -25.55 -0.38 -2.22
N PRO A 635 -26.48 0.59 -2.41
CA PRO A 635 -27.84 0.47 -1.88
C PRO A 635 -28.61 -0.79 -2.32
N SER A 636 -28.31 -1.30 -3.51
CA SER A 636 -28.94 -2.52 -4.04
C SER A 636 -28.07 -3.78 -3.89
N PHE A 637 -26.92 -3.69 -3.23
CA PHE A 637 -25.97 -4.78 -3.11
C PHE A 637 -26.35 -5.72 -1.97
N THR A 638 -26.60 -6.99 -2.25
CA THR A 638 -26.96 -8.03 -1.28
C THR A 638 -26.00 -8.11 -0.09
N GLY A 639 -24.71 -7.82 -0.29
CA GLY A 639 -23.66 -7.82 0.74
C GLY A 639 -23.60 -6.56 1.61
N LEU A 640 -24.38 -5.51 1.32
CA LEU A 640 -24.35 -4.26 2.07
C LEU A 640 -24.59 -4.41 3.58
N PRO A 641 -25.54 -5.24 4.07
CA PRO A 641 -25.73 -5.44 5.49
C PRO A 641 -24.51 -5.96 6.22
N LEU A 642 -23.71 -6.84 5.59
CA LEU A 642 -22.43 -7.29 6.14
C LEU A 642 -21.43 -6.13 6.18
N LEU A 643 -21.29 -5.36 5.09
CA LEU A 643 -20.36 -4.21 5.03
C LEU A 643 -20.72 -3.12 6.05
N ASN A 644 -22.01 -2.96 6.36
CA ASN A 644 -22.46 -2.00 7.39
C ASN A 644 -22.05 -2.44 8.80
N LYS A 645 -21.95 -3.74 9.06
CA LYS A 645 -21.64 -4.33 10.36
C LYS A 645 -20.16 -4.65 10.58
N ILE A 646 -19.43 -4.94 9.51
CA ILE A 646 -18.01 -5.30 9.62
C ILE A 646 -17.21 -4.17 10.29
N PRO A 647 -16.33 -4.49 11.27
CA PRO A 647 -15.45 -3.49 11.86
C PRO A 647 -14.23 -3.23 10.94
N ALA A 648 -13.58 -2.08 11.13
CA ALA A 648 -12.28 -1.80 10.50
C ALA A 648 -11.09 -2.20 11.37
N ALA A 649 -11.31 -2.59 12.62
CA ALA A 649 -10.30 -3.13 13.54
C ALA A 649 -10.83 -4.37 14.24
N TRP A 650 -9.95 -5.31 14.51
CA TRP A 650 -10.30 -6.62 15.02
C TRP A 650 -9.74 -6.84 16.44
N GLU A 651 -10.53 -7.48 17.31
CA GLU A 651 -10.02 -7.92 18.62
C GLU A 651 -9.10 -9.13 18.46
N SER A 652 -9.49 -10.06 17.60
CA SER A 652 -8.62 -11.19 17.26
C SER A 652 -8.92 -11.77 15.87
N SER A 653 -7.91 -12.44 15.32
CA SER A 653 -7.96 -13.10 14.01
C SER A 653 -7.36 -14.50 14.10
N THR A 654 -8.05 -15.50 13.53
CA THR A 654 -7.60 -16.90 13.51
C THR A 654 -7.65 -17.45 12.09
N VAL A 655 -6.53 -17.99 11.62
CA VAL A 655 -6.44 -18.67 10.33
C VAL A 655 -6.88 -20.11 10.50
N ILE A 656 -7.92 -20.50 9.80
CA ILE A 656 -8.42 -21.88 9.79
C ILE A 656 -7.59 -22.73 8.83
N GLU A 657 -7.37 -22.23 7.64
CA GLU A 657 -6.54 -22.85 6.61
C GLU A 657 -6.06 -21.81 5.60
N GLY A 658 -4.95 -22.09 4.92
CA GLY A 658 -4.46 -21.19 3.88
C GLY A 658 -3.25 -21.75 3.16
N TYR A 659 -3.02 -21.23 1.96
CA TYR A 659 -1.76 -21.32 1.21
C TYR A 659 -1.65 -20.13 0.24
N PRO A 660 -0.53 -19.41 0.21
CA PRO A 660 -0.37 -18.23 -0.63
C PRO A 660 -0.70 -18.51 -2.10
N GLY A 661 -1.56 -17.67 -2.67
CA GLY A 661 -1.99 -17.78 -4.07
C GLY A 661 -2.95 -18.91 -4.38
N GLN A 662 -3.45 -19.63 -3.39
CA GLN A 662 -4.37 -20.76 -3.59
C GLN A 662 -5.69 -20.58 -2.84
N TYR A 663 -5.65 -20.41 -1.52
CA TYR A 663 -6.85 -20.25 -0.69
C TYR A 663 -6.50 -19.67 0.68
N ILE A 664 -7.52 -19.12 1.33
CA ILE A 664 -7.46 -18.68 2.73
C ILE A 664 -8.85 -18.71 3.35
N THR A 665 -8.94 -19.10 4.61
CA THR A 665 -10.12 -18.98 5.44
C THR A 665 -9.75 -18.38 6.79
N TYR A 666 -10.33 -17.22 7.11
CA TYR A 666 -10.18 -16.52 8.37
C TYR A 666 -11.45 -16.60 9.22
N VAL A 667 -11.29 -16.63 10.54
CA VAL A 667 -12.29 -16.25 11.53
C VAL A 667 -11.77 -15.03 12.26
N ARG A 668 -12.56 -13.96 12.31
CA ARG A 668 -12.21 -12.72 13.00
C ARG A 668 -13.36 -12.29 13.92
N THR A 669 -13.04 -11.51 14.96
CA THR A 669 -14.05 -10.97 15.89
C THR A 669 -13.68 -9.54 16.28
N ASP A 670 -14.74 -8.74 16.56
CA ASP A 670 -14.64 -7.44 17.23
C ASP A 670 -14.89 -7.53 18.75
N GLY A 671 -14.93 -8.77 19.30
CA GLY A 671 -15.22 -9.06 20.70
C GLY A 671 -16.70 -9.36 20.96
N SER A 672 -17.62 -8.99 20.08
CA SER A 672 -19.04 -9.27 20.19
C SER A 672 -19.57 -10.15 19.07
N ASP A 673 -19.20 -9.84 17.85
CA ASP A 673 -19.62 -10.50 16.63
C ASP A 673 -18.43 -11.25 15.99
N PHE A 674 -18.74 -12.24 15.18
CA PHE A 674 -17.73 -13.06 14.50
C PHE A 674 -17.94 -13.01 12.98
N TYR A 675 -16.85 -13.02 12.24
CA TYR A 675 -16.85 -12.92 10.80
C TYR A 675 -15.95 -14.00 10.20
N ILE A 676 -16.45 -14.71 9.19
CA ILE A 676 -15.65 -15.69 8.44
C ILE A 676 -15.47 -15.13 7.02
N GLY A 677 -14.23 -15.04 6.55
CA GLY A 677 -13.91 -14.72 5.17
C GLY A 677 -13.16 -15.89 4.54
N SER A 678 -13.65 -16.39 3.43
CA SER A 678 -13.02 -17.49 2.70
C SER A 678 -12.91 -17.18 1.22
N MET A 679 -11.71 -17.37 0.65
CA MET A 679 -11.39 -17.12 -0.75
C MET A 679 -10.60 -18.31 -1.32
N THR A 680 -10.86 -18.69 -2.57
CA THR A 680 -10.16 -19.81 -3.22
C THR A 680 -9.91 -19.57 -4.71
N LEU A 681 -8.78 -20.08 -5.22
CA LEU A 681 -8.48 -20.05 -6.65
C LEU A 681 -9.16 -21.20 -7.42
N GLU A 682 -9.22 -22.38 -6.85
CA GLU A 682 -9.85 -23.56 -7.43
C GLU A 682 -11.09 -23.96 -6.61
N GLU A 683 -12.00 -24.73 -7.18
CA GLU A 683 -13.19 -25.24 -6.48
C GLU A 683 -12.81 -25.87 -5.13
N ARG A 684 -13.47 -25.46 -4.04
CA ARG A 684 -13.14 -25.89 -2.69
C ARG A 684 -14.35 -25.93 -1.79
N THR A 685 -14.31 -26.90 -0.87
CA THR A 685 -15.25 -26.97 0.26
C THR A 685 -14.45 -26.89 1.56
N VAL A 686 -14.83 -25.98 2.44
CA VAL A 686 -14.27 -25.84 3.78
C VAL A 686 -15.37 -25.96 4.82
N THR A 687 -15.08 -26.63 5.92
CA THR A 687 -15.97 -26.72 7.09
C THR A 687 -15.31 -26.04 8.27
N VAL A 688 -15.92 -24.96 8.75
CA VAL A 688 -15.45 -24.16 9.87
C VAL A 688 -16.21 -24.57 11.13
N PRO A 689 -15.54 -25.19 12.14
CA PRO A 689 -16.14 -25.42 13.45
C PRO A 689 -16.45 -24.09 14.13
N LEU A 690 -17.54 -24.02 14.89
CA LEU A 690 -17.96 -22.80 15.59
C LEU A 690 -17.67 -22.88 17.09
N ASP A 691 -16.68 -23.65 17.50
CA ASP A 691 -16.27 -23.84 18.90
C ASP A 691 -15.68 -22.58 19.56
N PHE A 692 -15.35 -21.58 18.77
CA PHE A 692 -14.97 -20.23 19.21
C PHE A 692 -16.17 -19.40 19.73
N LEU A 693 -17.41 -19.77 19.43
CA LEU A 693 -18.59 -19.08 19.92
C LEU A 693 -18.80 -19.34 21.41
N GLY A 694 -19.27 -18.32 22.14
CA GLY A 694 -19.74 -18.46 23.52
C GLY A 694 -21.03 -19.27 23.64
N GLU A 695 -21.55 -19.38 24.88
CA GLU A 695 -22.81 -20.06 25.14
C GLU A 695 -24.02 -19.31 24.51
N GLY A 696 -24.98 -20.08 24.03
CA GLY A 696 -26.25 -19.58 23.49
C GLY A 696 -26.39 -19.76 21.98
N GLU A 697 -27.45 -19.17 21.45
CA GLU A 697 -27.77 -19.19 20.03
C GLU A 697 -27.32 -17.88 19.38
N TYR A 698 -26.85 -17.98 18.14
CA TYR A 698 -26.41 -16.87 17.29
C TYR A 698 -27.13 -16.94 15.94
N ASN A 699 -27.33 -15.79 15.31
CA ASN A 699 -27.78 -15.68 13.93
C ASN A 699 -26.55 -15.66 13.01
N ALA A 700 -26.51 -16.63 12.09
CA ALA A 700 -25.48 -16.68 11.04
C ALA A 700 -26.06 -16.22 9.71
N TYR A 701 -25.48 -15.21 9.12
CA TYR A 701 -25.77 -14.64 7.80
C TYR A 701 -24.63 -15.04 6.87
N ILE A 702 -24.93 -16.00 5.96
CA ILE A 702 -23.95 -16.65 5.09
C ILE A 702 -24.13 -16.11 3.68
N TYR A 703 -23.18 -15.32 3.21
CA TYR A 703 -23.11 -14.79 1.86
C TYR A 703 -22.19 -15.69 1.04
N TYR A 704 -22.72 -16.27 -0.03
CA TYR A 704 -22.02 -17.28 -0.83
C TYR A 704 -22.37 -17.16 -2.32
N ASP A 705 -21.58 -17.80 -3.18
CA ASP A 705 -21.82 -17.85 -4.61
C ASP A 705 -22.91 -18.88 -4.94
N ASP A 706 -23.97 -18.47 -5.63
CA ASP A 706 -24.98 -19.37 -6.18
C ASP A 706 -24.47 -20.09 -7.46
N GLU A 707 -25.35 -20.86 -8.11
CA GLU A 707 -25.03 -21.59 -9.35
C GLU A 707 -24.66 -20.67 -10.53
N ASN A 708 -25.06 -19.39 -10.49
CA ASN A 708 -24.76 -18.35 -11.47
C ASN A 708 -23.54 -17.51 -11.07
N ARG A 709 -22.92 -17.83 -9.92
CA ARG A 709 -21.81 -17.07 -9.30
C ARG A 709 -22.23 -15.68 -8.80
N GLU A 710 -23.53 -15.46 -8.61
CA GLU A 710 -24.10 -14.27 -7.99
C GLU A 710 -24.14 -14.43 -6.47
N LEU A 711 -24.21 -13.33 -5.74
CA LEU A 711 -24.22 -13.35 -4.28
C LEU A 711 -25.59 -13.73 -3.74
N ALA A 712 -25.66 -14.87 -3.09
CA ALA A 712 -26.84 -15.36 -2.36
C ALA A 712 -26.65 -15.21 -0.85
N LEU A 713 -27.74 -15.16 -0.09
CA LEU A 713 -27.78 -15.08 1.36
C LEU A 713 -28.57 -16.26 1.95
N GLU A 714 -27.94 -17.02 2.84
CA GLU A 714 -28.61 -18.01 3.72
C GLU A 714 -28.55 -17.47 5.17
N GLN A 715 -29.68 -17.61 5.90
CA GLN A 715 -29.76 -17.27 7.31
C GLN A 715 -30.11 -18.53 8.10
N LYS A 716 -29.41 -18.76 9.22
CA LYS A 716 -29.67 -19.85 10.14
C LYS A 716 -29.22 -19.55 11.55
N THR A 717 -29.87 -20.19 12.52
CA THR A 717 -29.43 -20.15 13.92
C THR A 717 -28.36 -21.21 14.16
N VAL A 718 -27.29 -20.84 14.87
CA VAL A 718 -26.14 -21.69 15.17
C VAL A 718 -25.70 -21.57 16.62
N THR A 719 -24.94 -22.55 17.11
CA THR A 719 -24.32 -22.60 18.44
C THR A 719 -22.85 -23.00 18.33
N SER A 720 -22.12 -22.96 19.43
CA SER A 720 -20.71 -23.42 19.51
C SER A 720 -20.51 -24.92 19.20
N LYS A 721 -21.56 -25.71 19.04
CA LYS A 721 -21.51 -27.15 18.70
C LYS A 721 -21.69 -27.41 17.21
N ASP A 722 -22.04 -26.40 16.45
CA ASP A 722 -22.31 -26.50 15.04
C ASP A 722 -21.05 -26.21 14.21
N SER A 723 -21.16 -26.33 12.92
CA SER A 723 -20.17 -25.93 11.94
C SER A 723 -20.85 -25.31 10.73
N ILE A 724 -20.13 -24.45 10.02
CA ILE A 724 -20.56 -23.88 8.73
C ILE A 724 -19.70 -24.49 7.64
N THR A 725 -20.38 -25.07 6.63
CA THR A 725 -19.72 -25.60 5.43
C THR A 725 -19.92 -24.61 4.28
N LEU A 726 -18.82 -24.14 3.71
CA LEU A 726 -18.78 -23.23 2.58
C LEU A 726 -18.35 -24.00 1.33
N VAL A 727 -19.18 -24.00 0.31
CA VAL A 727 -18.88 -24.60 -1.00
C VAL A 727 -18.62 -23.46 -1.98
N MET A 728 -17.38 -23.34 -2.46
CA MET A 728 -16.95 -22.24 -3.28
C MET A 728 -16.56 -22.73 -4.68
N PRO A 729 -17.03 -22.07 -5.74
CA PRO A 729 -16.62 -22.39 -7.09
C PRO A 729 -15.15 -21.96 -7.34
N LYS A 730 -14.63 -22.26 -8.52
CA LYS A 730 -13.34 -21.76 -8.98
C LYS A 730 -13.35 -20.22 -8.98
N ILE A 731 -12.27 -19.62 -8.44
CA ILE A 731 -12.16 -18.17 -8.17
C ILE A 731 -13.40 -17.68 -7.40
N GLY A 732 -13.75 -18.41 -6.36
CA GLY A 732 -14.95 -18.24 -5.55
C GLY A 732 -14.62 -17.86 -4.12
N GLY A 733 -15.64 -17.46 -3.38
CA GLY A 733 -15.50 -17.08 -1.98
C GLY A 733 -16.83 -17.07 -1.22
N ALA A 734 -16.72 -16.80 0.07
CA ALA A 734 -17.87 -16.62 0.95
C ALA A 734 -17.49 -15.69 2.10
N ALA A 735 -18.48 -14.94 2.58
CA ALA A 735 -18.36 -14.14 3.79
C ALA A 735 -19.51 -14.46 4.74
N VAL A 736 -19.23 -14.60 6.03
CA VAL A 736 -20.23 -14.94 7.04
C VAL A 736 -20.14 -13.93 8.17
N MET A 737 -21.27 -13.49 8.65
CA MET A 737 -21.44 -12.73 9.88
C MET A 737 -22.20 -13.57 10.89
N ILE A 738 -21.73 -13.68 12.12
CA ILE A 738 -22.36 -14.43 13.20
C ILE A 738 -22.52 -13.49 14.39
N THR A 739 -23.77 -13.17 14.74
CA THR A 739 -24.12 -12.21 15.78
C THR A 739 -25.30 -12.66 16.62
N LYS A 740 -25.48 -12.12 17.82
CA LYS A 740 -26.68 -12.31 18.63
C LYS A 740 -27.84 -11.39 18.21
N ASP A 741 -27.51 -10.34 17.45
CA ASP A 741 -28.50 -9.38 16.96
C ASP A 741 -29.28 -9.91 15.74
N GLU A 742 -30.48 -9.42 15.57
CA GLU A 742 -31.17 -9.50 14.28
C GLU A 742 -30.65 -8.39 13.38
N VAL A 743 -30.25 -8.72 12.16
CA VAL A 743 -29.75 -7.79 11.15
C VAL A 743 -30.77 -7.65 10.03
N ASP A 744 -31.15 -6.42 9.74
CA ASP A 744 -31.97 -6.11 8.56
C ASP A 744 -31.15 -6.37 7.30
N THR A 745 -31.59 -7.34 6.50
CA THR A 745 -30.91 -7.75 5.27
C THR A 745 -31.62 -7.25 4.02
N GLU A 746 -32.67 -6.43 4.15
CA GLU A 746 -33.32 -5.81 2.99
C GLU A 746 -32.39 -4.76 2.36
N VAL A 747 -32.31 -4.79 1.05
CA VAL A 747 -31.57 -3.82 0.24
C VAL A 747 -32.52 -3.12 -0.72
N GLU A 748 -32.12 -1.94 -1.20
CA GLU A 748 -32.93 -1.22 -2.18
C GLU A 748 -33.01 -2.03 -3.50
N PRO A 749 -34.12 -1.93 -4.25
CA PRO A 749 -34.17 -2.50 -5.59
C PRO A 749 -33.05 -1.91 -6.47
N SER A 750 -32.42 -2.74 -7.29
CA SER A 750 -31.46 -2.22 -8.26
C SER A 750 -32.13 -1.18 -9.16
N PRO A 751 -31.44 -0.06 -9.46
CA PRO A 751 -31.93 0.91 -10.45
C PRO A 751 -32.25 0.27 -11.81
N ASN A 752 -31.62 -0.87 -12.09
CA ASN A 752 -31.81 -1.65 -13.31
C ASN A 752 -32.71 -2.88 -13.14
N SER A 753 -33.44 -3.01 -12.03
CA SER A 753 -34.43 -4.07 -11.89
C SER A 753 -35.51 -3.95 -12.96
N ASP A 754 -35.91 -5.07 -13.52
CA ASP A 754 -36.97 -5.10 -14.50
C ASP A 754 -38.30 -4.72 -13.81
N LEU A 755 -39.02 -3.78 -14.40
CA LEU A 755 -40.35 -3.37 -13.96
C LEU A 755 -41.37 -4.36 -14.49
N GLU A 756 -42.34 -4.76 -13.68
CA GLU A 756 -43.43 -5.61 -14.11
C GLU A 756 -44.30 -4.87 -15.14
N GLY A 757 -44.64 -5.52 -16.24
CA GLY A 757 -45.44 -4.92 -17.30
C GLY A 757 -44.64 -4.15 -18.37
N TYR A 758 -43.33 -4.40 -18.47
CA TYR A 758 -42.47 -3.83 -19.50
C TYR A 758 -41.66 -4.91 -20.19
N THR A 759 -41.48 -4.73 -21.51
CA THR A 759 -40.53 -5.50 -22.33
C THR A 759 -39.28 -4.71 -22.55
N TYR A 760 -38.08 -5.35 -22.33
CA TYR A 760 -36.77 -4.72 -22.36
C TYR A 760 -36.01 -5.00 -23.66
N TYR A 761 -35.26 -4.00 -24.13
CA TYR A 761 -34.41 -4.05 -25.31
C TYR A 761 -33.04 -3.49 -24.97
N GLU A 762 -32.02 -4.36 -24.86
CA GLU A 762 -30.66 -3.97 -24.54
C GLU A 762 -30.02 -3.23 -25.71
N CYS A 763 -29.40 -2.09 -25.43
CA CYS A 763 -28.80 -1.23 -26.46
C CYS A 763 -27.61 -1.89 -27.17
N GLU A 764 -26.86 -2.74 -26.48
CA GLU A 764 -25.77 -3.53 -27.08
C GLU A 764 -26.23 -4.53 -28.14
N ASN A 765 -27.49 -4.95 -28.12
CA ASN A 765 -28.07 -5.82 -29.12
C ASN A 765 -28.59 -5.08 -30.36
N GLY A 766 -28.53 -3.76 -30.33
CA GLY A 766 -28.95 -2.91 -31.44
C GLY A 766 -27.91 -2.79 -32.55
N THR A 767 -28.29 -2.12 -33.63
CA THR A 767 -27.39 -1.84 -34.76
C THR A 767 -26.64 -0.54 -34.50
N LEU A 768 -25.32 -0.65 -34.31
CA LEU A 768 -24.42 0.52 -34.11
C LEU A 768 -24.06 1.16 -35.44
N LEU A 769 -24.27 2.45 -35.53
CA LEU A 769 -23.99 3.23 -36.74
C LEU A 769 -22.89 4.27 -36.50
N GLY A 770 -22.03 4.46 -37.50
CA GLY A 770 -20.98 5.46 -37.49
C GLY A 770 -19.88 5.22 -36.42
N LYS A 771 -19.80 6.09 -35.40
CA LYS A 771 -18.82 6.02 -34.33
C LYS A 771 -19.35 5.37 -33.04
N ALA A 772 -20.64 4.97 -33.04
CA ALA A 772 -21.20 4.31 -31.89
C ALA A 772 -20.42 3.01 -31.57
N VAL A 773 -20.06 2.80 -30.30
CA VAL A 773 -19.25 1.66 -29.83
C VAL A 773 -19.79 1.10 -28.53
N LEU A 774 -19.56 -0.18 -28.30
CA LEU A 774 -19.80 -0.82 -27.01
C LEU A 774 -18.72 -0.42 -26.02
N ALA A 775 -19.12 -0.18 -24.78
CA ALA A 775 -18.26 0.06 -23.65
C ALA A 775 -18.75 -0.80 -22.46
N SER A 776 -17.83 -1.39 -21.71
CA SER A 776 -18.19 -2.13 -20.49
C SER A 776 -18.60 -1.16 -19.40
N SER A 777 -19.66 -1.51 -18.65
CA SER A 777 -20.10 -0.77 -17.46
C SER A 777 -20.78 -1.72 -16.49
N GLY A 778 -20.18 -1.96 -15.32
CA GLY A 778 -20.71 -2.92 -14.34
C GLY A 778 -22.05 -2.52 -13.70
N MET A 779 -22.49 -1.28 -13.88
CA MET A 779 -23.79 -0.79 -13.39
C MET A 779 -24.88 -0.75 -14.46
N CYS A 780 -24.53 -0.99 -15.71
CA CYS A 780 -25.50 -1.07 -16.80
C CYS A 780 -26.04 -2.51 -16.93
N SER A 781 -27.23 -2.64 -17.46
CA SER A 781 -27.84 -3.94 -17.79
C SER A 781 -26.92 -4.71 -18.75
N GLY A 782 -26.83 -6.03 -18.61
CA GLY A 782 -25.92 -6.82 -19.45
C GLY A 782 -24.42 -6.51 -19.27
N GLY A 783 -24.04 -5.62 -18.35
CA GLY A 783 -22.66 -5.21 -18.13
C GLY A 783 -22.06 -4.32 -19.23
N SER A 784 -22.90 -3.73 -20.10
CA SER A 784 -22.48 -3.00 -21.29
C SER A 784 -23.33 -1.75 -21.52
N LYS A 785 -22.80 -0.79 -22.28
CA LYS A 785 -23.51 0.40 -22.75
C LYS A 785 -23.01 0.80 -24.13
N VAL A 786 -23.78 1.63 -24.84
CA VAL A 786 -23.40 2.16 -26.16
C VAL A 786 -22.99 3.61 -26.03
N GLY A 787 -21.70 3.89 -26.24
CA GLY A 787 -21.13 5.22 -26.24
C GLY A 787 -20.91 5.82 -27.63
N TYR A 788 -20.49 7.10 -27.67
CA TYR A 788 -20.20 7.88 -28.89
C TYR A 788 -21.39 8.03 -29.85
N VAL A 789 -22.61 7.91 -29.38
CA VAL A 789 -23.84 8.18 -30.12
C VAL A 789 -23.99 9.69 -30.25
N GLY A 790 -24.48 10.15 -31.41
CA GLY A 790 -24.74 11.55 -31.66
C GLY A 790 -23.58 12.34 -32.30
N ASN A 791 -23.54 13.65 -32.12
CA ASN A 791 -22.67 14.58 -32.83
C ASN A 791 -22.88 14.48 -34.35
N GLY A 792 -24.17 14.35 -34.75
CA GLY A 792 -24.62 14.14 -36.11
C GLY A 792 -25.42 12.85 -36.30
N SER A 793 -26.36 12.83 -37.22
CA SER A 793 -27.30 11.72 -37.44
C SER A 793 -26.67 10.40 -37.93
N SER A 794 -25.39 10.45 -38.34
CA SER A 794 -24.64 9.25 -38.77
C SER A 794 -24.14 8.40 -37.65
N ASN A 795 -24.02 8.96 -36.43
CA ASN A 795 -23.61 8.22 -35.23
C ASN A 795 -24.86 7.91 -34.42
N ALA A 796 -25.38 6.72 -34.54
CA ALA A 796 -26.67 6.37 -33.97
C ALA A 796 -26.70 4.92 -33.51
N LEU A 797 -27.72 4.60 -32.72
CA LEU A 797 -28.14 3.26 -32.37
C LEU A 797 -29.55 3.03 -32.93
N ASP A 798 -29.75 1.96 -33.71
CA ASP A 798 -31.05 1.54 -34.17
C ASP A 798 -31.47 0.24 -33.43
N LEU A 799 -32.69 0.27 -32.86
CA LEU A 799 -33.35 -0.85 -32.18
C LEU A 799 -34.67 -1.20 -32.87
N THR A 800 -35.05 -2.46 -32.83
CA THR A 800 -36.36 -2.90 -33.27
C THR A 800 -37.24 -3.24 -32.07
N VAL A 801 -38.35 -2.55 -31.93
CA VAL A 801 -39.35 -2.77 -30.84
C VAL A 801 -40.61 -3.40 -31.47
N THR A 802 -41.07 -4.47 -30.89
CA THR A 802 -42.26 -5.21 -31.38
C THR A 802 -43.40 -5.08 -30.38
N VAL A 803 -44.59 -4.64 -30.84
CA VAL A 803 -45.79 -4.61 -30.04
C VAL A 803 -46.97 -5.30 -30.75
N GLU A 804 -47.86 -5.89 -30.00
CA GLU A 804 -49.00 -6.61 -30.60
C GLU A 804 -50.09 -5.67 -31.12
N THR A 805 -50.30 -4.56 -30.45
CA THR A 805 -51.40 -3.62 -30.72
C THR A 805 -50.84 -2.20 -30.96
N ALA A 806 -51.36 -1.56 -31.98
CA ALA A 806 -51.02 -0.14 -32.20
C ALA A 806 -51.60 0.76 -31.12
N GLY A 807 -50.82 1.74 -30.64
CA GLY A 807 -51.26 2.63 -29.57
C GLY A 807 -50.16 3.60 -29.08
N GLU A 808 -50.48 4.29 -28.03
CA GLU A 808 -49.50 5.14 -27.29
C GLU A 808 -48.93 4.29 -26.14
N TYR A 809 -47.59 4.24 -26.08
CA TYR A 809 -46.85 3.42 -25.13
C TYR A 809 -45.92 4.27 -24.28
N GLU A 810 -45.73 3.87 -23.03
CA GLU A 810 -44.64 4.45 -22.23
C GLU A 810 -43.34 3.74 -22.61
N MET A 811 -42.31 4.56 -22.92
CA MET A 811 -40.96 4.12 -23.17
C MET A 811 -40.02 4.72 -22.13
N ILE A 812 -39.25 3.89 -21.44
CA ILE A 812 -38.23 4.31 -20.52
C ILE A 812 -36.88 4.11 -21.18
N ILE A 813 -36.04 5.15 -21.20
CA ILE A 813 -34.69 5.09 -21.76
C ILE A 813 -33.68 5.20 -20.61
N TYR A 814 -32.90 4.15 -20.39
CA TYR A 814 -31.82 4.12 -19.41
C TYR A 814 -30.53 4.60 -20.07
N TYR A 815 -29.80 5.49 -19.35
CA TYR A 815 -28.62 6.14 -19.92
C TYR A 815 -27.61 6.55 -18.83
N CYS A 816 -26.32 6.70 -19.22
CA CYS A 816 -25.27 7.23 -18.36
C CYS A 816 -24.70 8.53 -18.95
N SER A 817 -24.58 9.60 -18.15
CA SER A 817 -24.02 10.88 -18.61
C SER A 817 -23.54 11.76 -17.46
N GLY A 818 -22.24 11.83 -17.23
CA GLY A 818 -21.61 12.70 -16.22
C GLY A 818 -21.75 14.21 -16.50
N GLU A 819 -22.42 14.59 -17.62
CA GLU A 819 -22.69 15.96 -18.00
C GLU A 819 -24.05 16.08 -18.71
N LYS A 820 -24.61 17.29 -18.79
CA LYS A 820 -25.89 17.51 -19.47
C LYS A 820 -25.76 17.31 -20.98
N ARG A 821 -26.41 16.29 -21.53
CA ARG A 821 -26.38 15.92 -22.94
C ARG A 821 -27.77 15.92 -23.58
N PRO A 822 -27.88 16.20 -24.89
CA PRO A 822 -29.11 16.06 -25.66
C PRO A 822 -29.28 14.64 -26.19
N LEU A 823 -30.54 14.18 -26.34
CA LEU A 823 -30.87 12.92 -27.03
C LEU A 823 -32.04 13.19 -27.96
N ASP A 824 -31.92 12.82 -29.24
CA ASP A 824 -32.96 12.81 -30.23
C ASP A 824 -33.39 11.36 -30.47
N VAL A 825 -34.67 11.05 -30.20
CA VAL A 825 -35.30 9.74 -30.40
C VAL A 825 -36.20 9.79 -31.61
N PHE A 826 -36.02 8.88 -32.53
CA PHE A 826 -36.91 8.75 -33.70
C PHE A 826 -37.63 7.40 -33.60
N VAL A 827 -38.94 7.41 -33.58
CA VAL A 827 -39.79 6.21 -33.56
C VAL A 827 -40.60 6.23 -34.89
N ASN A 828 -40.32 5.31 -35.79
CA ASN A 828 -40.95 5.25 -37.09
C ASN A 828 -41.00 6.61 -37.80
N ASP A 829 -39.97 7.40 -37.86
CA ASP A 829 -39.87 8.74 -38.43
C ASP A 829 -40.47 9.88 -37.56
N GLU A 830 -41.19 9.62 -36.49
CA GLU A 830 -41.61 10.64 -35.53
C GLU A 830 -40.48 11.02 -34.58
N LYS A 831 -40.15 12.30 -34.44
CA LYS A 831 -39.01 12.77 -33.65
C LYS A 831 -39.47 13.25 -32.29
N TYR A 832 -38.75 12.79 -31.25
CA TYR A 832 -38.85 13.25 -29.87
C TYR A 832 -37.52 13.86 -29.45
N GLU A 833 -37.55 15.00 -28.73
CA GLU A 833 -36.34 15.72 -28.32
C GLU A 833 -36.24 15.75 -26.82
N LEU A 834 -35.18 15.16 -26.29
CA LEU A 834 -34.80 15.16 -24.86
C LEU A 834 -33.56 16.06 -24.70
N ARG A 835 -33.56 16.90 -23.68
CA ARG A 835 -32.52 17.89 -23.46
C ARG A 835 -32.09 17.92 -21.99
N GLY A 836 -30.76 18.11 -21.80
CA GLY A 836 -30.19 18.23 -20.45
C GLY A 836 -30.20 16.96 -19.64
N LEU A 837 -30.15 15.79 -20.29
CA LEU A 837 -30.05 14.50 -19.65
C LEU A 837 -28.68 14.39 -18.96
N SER A 838 -28.67 14.07 -17.69
CA SER A 838 -27.46 13.83 -16.90
C SER A 838 -27.71 12.78 -15.86
N SER A 839 -26.68 12.01 -15.51
CA SER A 839 -26.64 11.09 -14.39
C SER A 839 -25.44 11.45 -13.50
N PRO A 840 -25.29 10.84 -12.34
CA PRO A 840 -24.17 11.14 -11.44
C PRO A 840 -22.77 10.89 -12.05
N GLY A 841 -22.68 10.03 -13.06
CA GLY A 841 -21.44 9.74 -13.77
C GLY A 841 -21.67 9.02 -15.09
N PHE A 842 -20.61 8.86 -15.90
CA PHE A 842 -20.70 8.13 -17.17
C PHE A 842 -20.93 6.62 -16.99
N ASP A 843 -20.68 6.06 -15.81
CA ASP A 843 -20.91 4.65 -15.50
C ASP A 843 -22.08 4.42 -14.53
N ILE A 844 -22.82 5.48 -14.19
CA ILE A 844 -23.95 5.44 -13.26
C ILE A 844 -25.23 5.69 -14.05
N PRO A 845 -26.12 4.70 -14.20
CA PRO A 845 -27.33 4.83 -14.99
C PRO A 845 -28.36 5.75 -14.33
N SER A 846 -29.11 6.44 -15.16
CA SER A 846 -30.34 7.17 -14.86
C SER A 846 -31.34 6.84 -15.97
N PHE A 847 -32.57 7.30 -15.83
CA PHE A 847 -33.59 7.05 -16.84
C PHE A 847 -34.42 8.28 -17.14
N VAL A 848 -35.12 8.25 -18.28
CA VAL A 848 -36.11 9.24 -18.69
C VAL A 848 -37.30 8.52 -19.33
N THR A 849 -38.50 8.96 -19.01
CA THR A 849 -39.73 8.39 -19.55
C THR A 849 -40.24 9.25 -20.69
N LEU A 850 -40.76 8.59 -21.74
CA LEU A 850 -41.26 9.22 -22.97
C LEU A 850 -42.50 8.48 -23.46
N ASN A 851 -43.57 9.21 -23.81
CA ASN A 851 -44.72 8.59 -24.45
C ASN A 851 -44.51 8.56 -25.95
N VAL A 852 -44.62 7.37 -26.56
CA VAL A 852 -44.35 7.16 -28.00
C VAL A 852 -45.51 6.44 -28.65
N LYS A 853 -45.72 6.72 -29.94
CA LYS A 853 -46.69 6.00 -30.76
C LYS A 853 -46.04 4.82 -31.46
N LEU A 854 -46.57 3.64 -31.20
CA LEU A 854 -46.14 2.39 -31.86
C LEU A 854 -47.23 1.80 -32.71
N GLU A 855 -46.83 1.24 -33.86
CA GLU A 855 -47.71 0.49 -34.74
C GLU A 855 -47.66 -1.00 -34.35
N SER A 856 -48.75 -1.75 -34.69
CA SER A 856 -48.78 -3.20 -34.48
C SER A 856 -47.68 -3.87 -35.32
N GLY A 857 -46.87 -4.71 -34.72
CA GLY A 857 -45.70 -5.35 -35.32
C GLY A 857 -44.39 -4.65 -34.96
N GLU A 858 -43.42 -4.67 -35.88
CA GLU A 858 -42.09 -4.13 -35.71
C GLU A 858 -42.07 -2.60 -35.87
N ASN A 859 -41.45 -1.91 -34.93
CA ASN A 859 -41.20 -0.48 -34.94
C ASN A 859 -39.70 -0.21 -34.85
N THR A 860 -39.21 0.77 -35.63
CA THR A 860 -37.83 1.20 -35.57
C THR A 860 -37.66 2.30 -34.52
N VAL A 861 -36.74 2.14 -33.59
CA VAL A 861 -36.34 3.17 -32.63
C VAL A 861 -34.89 3.53 -32.88
N LYS A 862 -34.66 4.78 -33.34
CA LYS A 862 -33.32 5.28 -33.56
C LYS A 862 -32.96 6.33 -32.51
N LEU A 863 -31.87 6.11 -31.86
CA LEU A 863 -31.29 6.97 -30.82
C LEU A 863 -30.05 7.67 -31.37
N THR A 864 -30.03 9.01 -31.34
CA THR A 864 -28.92 9.82 -31.82
C THR A 864 -28.94 11.20 -31.16
N SER A 865 -28.08 12.12 -31.54
CA SER A 865 -28.17 13.54 -31.25
C SER A 865 -27.63 14.36 -32.41
N LEU A 866 -28.43 15.34 -32.90
CA LEU A 866 -28.03 16.23 -33.99
C LEU A 866 -27.08 17.34 -33.51
N SER A 867 -27.04 17.67 -32.23
CA SER A 867 -26.31 18.82 -31.68
C SER A 867 -25.36 18.47 -30.52
N GLY A 868 -24.42 17.58 -30.74
CA GLY A 868 -23.47 17.11 -29.73
C GLY A 868 -23.61 15.62 -29.47
N TYR A 869 -22.81 15.07 -28.57
CA TYR A 869 -22.92 13.67 -28.16
C TYR A 869 -24.19 13.46 -27.31
N ALA A 870 -24.86 12.34 -27.50
CA ALA A 870 -25.90 11.82 -26.64
C ALA A 870 -25.30 11.27 -25.34
N PRO A 871 -26.10 11.04 -24.28
CA PRO A 871 -25.71 10.15 -23.21
C PRO A 871 -25.27 8.78 -23.74
N ASP A 872 -24.44 8.08 -23.01
CA ASP A 872 -24.20 6.66 -23.27
C ASP A 872 -25.49 5.89 -22.95
N LEU A 873 -25.89 4.96 -23.80
CA LEU A 873 -27.19 4.29 -23.77
C LEU A 873 -27.03 2.87 -23.21
N ASP A 874 -27.84 2.53 -22.22
CA ASP A 874 -27.87 1.23 -21.57
C ASP A 874 -28.95 0.34 -22.22
N ARG A 875 -30.22 0.58 -21.95
CA ARG A 875 -31.35 -0.17 -22.50
C ARG A 875 -32.59 0.70 -22.65
N ILE A 876 -33.60 0.21 -23.35
CA ILE A 876 -34.94 0.79 -23.33
C ILE A 876 -35.96 -0.22 -22.83
N ALA A 877 -36.97 0.25 -22.11
CA ALA A 877 -38.12 -0.53 -21.69
C ALA A 877 -39.40 0.05 -22.34
N VAL A 878 -40.29 -0.78 -22.78
CA VAL A 878 -41.58 -0.38 -23.39
C VAL A 878 -42.70 -1.10 -22.63
N SER A 879 -43.73 -0.37 -22.21
CA SER A 879 -44.89 -0.98 -21.53
C SER A 879 -45.51 -2.05 -22.38
N ASP A 880 -45.96 -3.14 -21.77
CA ASP A 880 -46.52 -4.32 -22.49
C ASP A 880 -47.89 -4.05 -23.15
N LYS A 881 -48.54 -2.97 -22.72
CA LYS A 881 -49.87 -2.55 -23.23
C LYS A 881 -49.85 -1.06 -23.54
N PRO A 882 -50.66 -0.62 -24.56
CA PRO A 882 -50.86 0.79 -24.77
C PRO A 882 -51.57 1.42 -23.57
N MET A 883 -51.24 2.71 -23.34
CA MET A 883 -51.81 3.52 -22.28
C MET A 883 -53.30 3.83 -22.49
#